data_7700fafaf9401a473e66b99700504452
#
_entry.id   7700fafaf9401a473e66b99700504452
#
_cell.length_a   1.000
_cell.length_b   1.000
_cell.length_c   1.000
_cell.angle_alpha   90.00
_cell.angle_beta   90.00
_cell.angle_gamma   90.00
#
_symmetry.space_group_name_H-M   'P 1'
#
loop_
_entity.id
_entity.type
_entity.pdbx_description
1 polymer ?
#
loop_
_entity_poly.entity_id
_entity_poly.type
_entity_poly.pdbx_seq_one_letter_code
_entity_poly.pdbx_strand_id
1 'polypeptide(L)'
;MTAGPTDETEIAREQQYFDLAWEARERSRQSLGAAASAVAGKASVAVGKAAKGHLEQLGDPDEAVAIGRFDPSDGEALYVGKRVITDADGELLVISWKAPGAAPYFTASYDDPQGVARKRTFEVERNRILGFDDVVFADLAARVGELTALEYEGIDDAVLRDLDASRTGEMRDIVQTIHSMQYELVRSPLEQLLVVQGGPGTGKTVVGLHRVSWLLFNHAAELAPSDVLVVGPNPTFTRYIRQVLPGLGDHQIEHRDLRTLGPQTSTGRDEHPTVARIKGELRMTHLINRGLVQRVRFPERADRLDIGTAAEHVASLARPEVEEALGRSINQARSYLAGRAAMRSWITATVTSRMPRGSQAPAAAVEAALERVWPSLTSQSFLRDLFGSRDRLLAAAGEQFTAAEVRMLFRPASDRVSDERWSLTDVALLDEVDTLLNGSGTVFGHIVLDEAQDLSPMQLRSVRRRSKSGSYTVLGDLAQSTGPWARDGWEDIVAALEFRHPASIVPLRLGYRVPQQVYALAAQLLPYSAPSVEAPSVIRVGPADPDLRPVSSGELGPEAVRAARDYAARGLFVGIICADEHRAVVMEVLNAAGIQFQDTRAGALGASINLVGAVDAKGLEFEAVVVVEPEAIAAQGTHGLRLLYVALTRTTKFLTVVHSGEVLPLPGRDSPDRSQPIEVTSLQEDAPGQQRSRPTKAGRSGKAPDPGLDKFSADFATAMGVSLAENVAATAQPRLWTAIVAALADELERRREK
;
A
#
# COMPACT_ATOMS: atom_id res chain seq x y z
N MET A 1 -14.84 -18.81 32.92
CA MET A 1 -15.72 -19.86 33.46
C MET A 1 -14.93 -21.14 33.45
N THR A 2 -14.85 -21.90 34.57
CA THR A 2 -14.20 -23.21 34.60
C THR A 2 -15.01 -24.16 33.73
N ALA A 3 -14.34 -24.80 32.74
CA ALA A 3 -14.93 -25.80 31.86
C ALA A 3 -15.69 -26.88 32.64
N GLY A 4 -16.86 -27.31 32.21
CA GLY A 4 -17.62 -28.40 32.81
C GLY A 4 -17.00 -29.76 32.50
N PRO A 5 -17.39 -30.85 33.21
CA PRO A 5 -16.78 -32.18 33.00
C PRO A 5 -16.90 -32.74 31.58
N THR A 6 -17.85 -32.28 30.80
CA THR A 6 -18.06 -32.65 29.38
C THR A 6 -17.00 -32.00 28.47
N ASP A 7 -16.58 -30.77 28.77
CA ASP A 7 -15.58 -30.02 28.04
C ASP A 7 -14.17 -30.59 28.18
N GLU A 8 -13.80 -31.07 29.38
CA GLU A 8 -12.48 -31.68 29.61
C GLU A 8 -12.28 -32.99 28.83
N THR A 9 -13.33 -33.79 28.65
CA THR A 9 -13.26 -35.03 27.87
C THR A 9 -13.15 -34.76 26.40
N GLU A 10 -13.82 -33.71 25.88
CA GLU A 10 -13.70 -33.28 24.50
C GLU A 10 -12.36 -32.62 24.21
N ILE A 11 -11.87 -31.76 25.11
CA ILE A 11 -10.51 -31.19 25.02
C ILE A 11 -9.46 -32.30 24.94
N ALA A 12 -9.57 -33.33 25.74
CA ALA A 12 -8.63 -34.44 25.73
C ALA A 12 -8.66 -35.22 24.41
N ARG A 13 -9.84 -35.39 23.78
CA ARG A 13 -9.97 -36.04 22.49
C ARG A 13 -9.38 -35.20 21.36
N GLU A 14 -9.66 -33.91 21.36
CA GLU A 14 -9.10 -32.97 20.36
C GLU A 14 -7.58 -32.88 20.55
N GLN A 15 -7.07 -32.87 21.77
CA GLN A 15 -5.64 -32.86 22.05
C GLN A 15 -4.93 -34.09 21.47
N GLN A 16 -5.54 -35.28 21.57
CA GLN A 16 -4.99 -36.49 20.96
C GLN A 16 -4.84 -36.36 19.44
N TYR A 17 -5.79 -35.69 18.77
CA TYR A 17 -5.69 -35.43 17.37
C TYR A 17 -4.59 -34.40 17.02
N PHE A 18 -4.48 -33.36 17.85
CA PHE A 18 -3.40 -32.36 17.70
C PHE A 18 -2.03 -33.00 17.88
N ASP A 19 -1.87 -33.92 18.84
CA ASP A 19 -0.62 -34.65 19.06
C ASP A 19 -0.29 -35.55 17.87
N LEU A 20 -1.27 -36.27 17.31
CA LEU A 20 -1.11 -37.08 16.10
C LEU A 20 -0.64 -36.23 14.90
N ALA A 21 -1.30 -35.11 14.65
CA ALA A 21 -0.95 -34.22 13.55
C ALA A 21 0.43 -33.54 13.76
N TRP A 22 0.75 -33.20 15.01
CA TRP A 22 2.05 -32.66 15.38
C TRP A 22 3.18 -33.68 15.13
N GLU A 23 3.00 -34.93 15.56
CA GLU A 23 3.94 -36.02 15.31
C GLU A 23 4.14 -36.28 13.82
N ALA A 24 3.07 -36.23 13.02
CA ALA A 24 3.14 -36.35 11.57
C ALA A 24 3.98 -35.22 10.94
N ARG A 25 3.77 -33.98 11.39
CA ARG A 25 4.55 -32.81 10.96
C ARG A 25 6.01 -32.94 11.33
N GLU A 26 6.32 -33.36 12.56
CA GLU A 26 7.70 -33.51 13.05
C GLU A 26 8.44 -34.67 12.35
N ARG A 27 7.77 -35.78 12.04
CA ARG A 27 8.32 -36.83 11.19
C ARG A 27 8.69 -36.33 9.80
N SER A 28 7.82 -35.54 9.18
CA SER A 28 8.10 -34.88 7.88
C SER A 28 9.31 -33.94 7.98
N ARG A 29 9.40 -33.16 9.06
CA ARG A 29 10.52 -32.27 9.35
C ARG A 29 11.84 -33.02 9.48
N GLN A 30 11.87 -34.12 10.21
CA GLN A 30 13.04 -34.96 10.41
C GLN A 30 13.51 -35.60 9.09
N SER A 31 12.57 -36.10 8.28
CA SER A 31 12.90 -36.71 6.99
C SER A 31 13.48 -35.71 5.99
N LEU A 32 12.91 -34.49 5.93
CA LEU A 32 13.43 -33.39 5.11
C LEU A 32 14.78 -32.87 5.59
N GLY A 33 14.98 -32.79 6.92
CA GLY A 33 16.24 -32.42 7.54
C GLY A 33 17.35 -33.43 7.24
N ALA A 34 17.05 -34.72 7.29
CA ALA A 34 17.95 -35.79 6.91
C ALA A 34 18.29 -35.74 5.41
N ALA A 35 17.30 -35.54 4.54
CA ALA A 35 17.50 -35.36 3.11
C ALA A 35 18.35 -34.11 2.77
N ALA A 36 18.13 -32.99 3.47
CA ALA A 36 18.92 -31.78 3.31
C ALA A 36 20.38 -31.94 3.71
N SER A 37 20.66 -32.82 4.69
CA SER A 37 21.99 -33.06 5.23
C SER A 37 22.80 -34.15 4.45
N ALA A 38 22.10 -35.06 3.75
CA ALA A 38 22.70 -36.25 3.14
C ALA A 38 23.35 -36.01 1.75
N VAL A 39 23.20 -34.84 1.15
CA VAL A 39 23.57 -34.61 -0.25
C VAL A 39 24.84 -33.78 -0.37
N ALA A 40 25.97 -34.39 -0.81
CA ALA A 40 27.24 -33.73 -1.13
C ALA A 40 27.45 -33.66 -2.67
N GLY A 41 27.67 -32.44 -3.23
CA GLY A 41 27.97 -32.22 -4.66
C GLY A 41 27.18 -31.06 -5.31
N LYS A 42 27.48 -30.73 -6.58
CA LYS A 42 26.82 -29.58 -7.27
C LYS A 42 25.31 -29.79 -7.53
N ALA A 43 24.82 -30.99 -7.69
CA ALA A 43 23.40 -31.33 -7.71
C ALA A 43 22.73 -31.12 -6.33
N SER A 44 23.49 -31.16 -5.28
CA SER A 44 23.18 -31.00 -3.87
C SER A 44 22.68 -29.60 -3.51
N VAL A 45 23.16 -28.56 -4.15
CA VAL A 45 22.74 -27.17 -3.83
C VAL A 45 21.25 -26.92 -4.17
N ALA A 46 20.78 -27.48 -5.30
CA ALA A 46 19.37 -27.34 -5.69
C ALA A 46 18.46 -28.18 -4.79
N VAL A 47 18.86 -29.42 -4.46
CA VAL A 47 18.10 -30.31 -3.57
C VAL A 47 18.11 -29.77 -2.14
N GLY A 48 19.25 -29.26 -1.65
CA GLY A 48 19.35 -28.63 -0.33
C GLY A 48 18.51 -27.35 -0.22
N LYS A 49 18.47 -26.56 -1.30
CA LYS A 49 17.61 -25.36 -1.36
C LYS A 49 16.12 -25.74 -1.39
N ALA A 50 15.75 -26.76 -2.15
CA ALA A 50 14.37 -27.26 -2.18
C ALA A 50 13.94 -27.84 -0.81
N ALA A 51 14.79 -28.67 -0.19
CA ALA A 51 14.53 -29.23 1.13
C ALA A 51 14.43 -28.15 2.21
N LYS A 52 15.28 -27.12 2.15
CA LYS A 52 15.18 -25.96 3.04
C LYS A 52 13.85 -25.19 2.83
N GLY A 53 13.44 -24.98 1.58
CA GLY A 53 12.15 -24.36 1.28
C GLY A 53 10.96 -25.17 1.83
N HIS A 54 11.00 -26.51 1.73
CA HIS A 54 9.96 -27.37 2.32
C HIS A 54 10.00 -27.38 3.87
N LEU A 55 11.20 -27.30 4.48
CA LEU A 55 11.31 -27.14 5.93
C LEU A 55 10.69 -25.82 6.42
N GLU A 56 10.91 -24.74 5.69
CA GLU A 56 10.30 -23.44 5.96
C GLU A 56 8.75 -23.52 5.81
N GLN A 57 8.26 -24.31 4.86
CA GLN A 57 6.83 -24.56 4.67
C GLN A 57 6.17 -25.35 5.82
N LEU A 58 6.92 -26.15 6.57
CA LEU A 58 6.41 -26.87 7.76
C LEU A 58 6.20 -25.94 8.98
N GLY A 59 6.70 -24.72 8.97
CA GLY A 59 6.53 -23.73 10.01
C GLY A 59 7.35 -23.95 11.26
N ASP A 60 7.01 -23.22 12.33
CA ASP A 60 7.67 -23.36 13.63
C ASP A 60 7.22 -24.68 14.32
N PRO A 61 8.11 -25.44 14.96
CA PRO A 61 7.73 -26.58 15.80
C PRO A 61 6.70 -26.25 16.87
N ASP A 62 6.77 -25.06 17.45
CA ASP A 62 5.88 -24.60 18.52
C ASP A 62 4.54 -24.04 17.97
N GLU A 63 4.34 -23.95 16.64
CA GLU A 63 3.10 -23.48 16.04
C GLU A 63 1.99 -24.53 16.17
N ALA A 64 0.77 -24.11 16.55
CA ALA A 64 -0.39 -24.97 16.61
C ALA A 64 -0.66 -25.65 15.26
N VAL A 65 -1.04 -26.92 15.25
CA VAL A 65 -1.31 -27.69 14.04
C VAL A 65 -2.61 -27.24 13.36
N ALA A 66 -3.63 -26.87 14.14
CA ALA A 66 -4.91 -26.41 13.66
C ALA A 66 -5.40 -25.18 14.45
N ILE A 67 -6.21 -24.35 13.78
CA ILE A 67 -6.89 -23.18 14.36
C ILE A 67 -8.36 -23.50 14.66
N GLY A 68 -8.91 -24.49 13.98
CA GLY A 68 -10.28 -24.90 14.14
C GLY A 68 -10.60 -26.19 13.38
N ARG A 69 -11.86 -26.56 13.48
CA ARG A 69 -12.43 -27.75 12.86
C ARG A 69 -13.84 -27.42 12.40
N PHE A 70 -14.28 -28.01 11.31
CA PHE A 70 -15.69 -28.04 10.97
C PHE A 70 -16.14 -29.46 10.62
N ASP A 71 -17.36 -29.74 10.98
CA ASP A 71 -18.02 -31.00 10.74
C ASP A 71 -19.05 -30.79 9.63
N PRO A 72 -18.82 -31.30 8.41
CA PRO A 72 -19.84 -31.29 7.36
C PRO A 72 -21.07 -32.11 7.80
N SER A 73 -22.25 -31.77 7.27
CA SER A 73 -23.47 -32.52 7.52
C SER A 73 -23.36 -33.96 6.98
N ASP A 74 -22.63 -34.14 5.88
CA ASP A 74 -22.32 -35.42 5.26
C ASP A 74 -20.80 -35.52 5.08
N GLY A 75 -20.12 -36.32 5.91
CA GLY A 75 -18.68 -36.53 5.79
C GLY A 75 -17.91 -36.50 7.11
N GLU A 76 -16.60 -36.63 7.00
CA GLU A 76 -15.69 -36.59 8.14
C GLU A 76 -15.32 -35.16 8.54
N ALA A 77 -15.04 -34.95 9.81
CA ALA A 77 -14.58 -33.68 10.34
C ALA A 77 -13.26 -33.25 9.71
N LEU A 78 -13.17 -31.98 9.32
CA LEU A 78 -11.97 -31.40 8.71
C LEU A 78 -11.32 -30.38 9.66
N TYR A 79 -10.04 -30.58 9.96
CA TYR A 79 -9.25 -29.65 10.73
C TYR A 79 -8.60 -28.62 9.83
N VAL A 80 -8.74 -27.36 10.18
CA VAL A 80 -8.22 -26.22 9.43
C VAL A 80 -7.01 -25.66 10.17
N GLY A 81 -5.89 -25.51 9.49
CA GLY A 81 -4.67 -24.97 10.04
C GLY A 81 -3.99 -23.99 9.08
N LYS A 82 -2.86 -23.46 9.49
CA LYS A 82 -2.06 -22.58 8.61
C LYS A 82 -1.43 -23.35 7.45
N ARG A 83 -1.20 -24.67 7.67
CA ARG A 83 -0.44 -25.52 6.76
C ARG A 83 -1.17 -26.82 6.50
N VAL A 84 -0.84 -27.48 5.40
CA VAL A 84 -1.29 -28.84 5.13
C VAL A 84 -0.42 -29.79 5.94
N ILE A 85 -1.06 -30.74 6.64
CA ILE A 85 -0.38 -31.83 7.34
C ILE A 85 -0.99 -33.14 6.87
N THR A 86 -0.13 -34.06 6.42
CA THR A 86 -0.50 -35.40 6.03
C THR A 86 0.20 -36.43 6.91
N ASP A 87 -0.39 -37.60 7.07
CA ASP A 87 0.25 -38.72 7.76
C ASP A 87 1.32 -39.43 6.88
N ALA A 88 1.82 -40.57 7.33
CA ALA A 88 2.84 -41.34 6.62
C ALA A 88 2.31 -42.02 5.33
N ASP A 89 1.00 -42.26 5.26
CA ASP A 89 0.32 -42.87 4.12
C ASP A 89 -0.20 -41.83 3.13
N GLY A 90 -0.02 -40.53 3.43
CA GLY A 90 -0.42 -39.40 2.62
C GLY A 90 -1.87 -38.95 2.86
N GLU A 91 -2.53 -39.51 3.88
CA GLU A 91 -3.88 -39.08 4.27
C GLU A 91 -3.85 -37.69 4.92
N LEU A 92 -4.85 -36.87 4.60
CA LEU A 92 -4.93 -35.48 5.01
C LEU A 92 -5.39 -35.38 6.48
N LEU A 93 -4.51 -34.91 7.37
CA LEU A 93 -4.85 -34.63 8.77
C LEU A 93 -5.32 -33.20 8.98
N VAL A 94 -4.65 -32.21 8.36
CA VAL A 94 -4.99 -30.79 8.49
C VAL A 94 -4.98 -30.14 7.11
N ILE A 95 -6.07 -29.49 6.75
CA ILE A 95 -6.18 -28.69 5.52
C ILE A 95 -5.68 -27.27 5.77
N SER A 96 -4.95 -26.71 4.81
CA SER A 96 -4.58 -25.29 4.91
C SER A 96 -5.80 -24.38 4.76
N TRP A 97 -5.87 -23.32 5.54
CA TRP A 97 -6.88 -22.27 5.45
C TRP A 97 -6.96 -21.62 4.06
N LYS A 98 -5.86 -21.71 3.28
CA LYS A 98 -5.76 -21.19 1.90
C LYS A 98 -6.45 -22.10 0.87
N ALA A 99 -6.68 -23.37 1.21
CA ALA A 99 -7.28 -24.33 0.31
C ALA A 99 -8.77 -24.05 0.10
N PRO A 100 -9.30 -24.25 -1.12
CA PRO A 100 -10.73 -24.07 -1.37
C PRO A 100 -11.65 -24.89 -0.45
N GLY A 101 -11.20 -26.09 -0.05
CA GLY A 101 -11.95 -26.97 0.86
C GLY A 101 -12.08 -26.43 2.31
N ALA A 102 -11.26 -25.47 2.71
CA ALA A 102 -11.38 -24.82 4.01
C ALA A 102 -12.38 -23.66 4.02
N ALA A 103 -12.91 -23.26 2.86
CA ALA A 103 -13.81 -22.13 2.72
C ALA A 103 -15.04 -22.21 3.66
N PRO A 104 -15.74 -23.35 3.79
CA PRO A 104 -16.91 -23.45 4.66
C PRO A 104 -16.64 -23.09 6.12
N TYR A 105 -15.42 -23.34 6.62
CA TYR A 105 -15.03 -22.94 7.98
C TYR A 105 -15.14 -21.44 8.19
N PHE A 106 -14.81 -20.62 7.19
CA PHE A 106 -14.80 -19.17 7.29
C PHE A 106 -16.10 -18.51 6.85
N THR A 107 -16.79 -19.11 5.85
CA THR A 107 -17.94 -18.49 5.18
C THR A 107 -19.30 -19.03 5.63
N ALA A 108 -19.35 -20.22 6.28
CA ALA A 108 -20.58 -20.72 6.84
C ALA A 108 -21.15 -19.72 7.85
N SER A 109 -22.40 -19.33 7.63
CA SER A 109 -23.16 -18.42 8.48
C SER A 109 -24.50 -19.04 8.87
N TYR A 110 -25.19 -18.37 9.77
CA TYR A 110 -26.54 -18.78 10.18
C TYR A 110 -27.51 -18.86 8.97
N ASP A 111 -27.44 -17.87 8.06
CA ASP A 111 -28.34 -17.78 6.89
C ASP A 111 -27.92 -18.75 5.78
N ASP A 112 -26.64 -19.10 5.70
CA ASP A 112 -26.08 -20.04 4.76
C ASP A 112 -25.03 -20.96 5.40
N PRO A 113 -25.45 -22.06 6.03
CA PRO A 113 -24.56 -23.03 6.68
C PRO A 113 -23.60 -23.74 5.73
N GLN A 114 -23.78 -23.67 4.42
CA GLN A 114 -22.94 -24.30 3.39
C GLN A 114 -22.66 -25.80 3.62
N GLY A 115 -23.62 -26.52 4.20
CA GLY A 115 -23.48 -27.93 4.53
C GLY A 115 -22.62 -28.21 5.77
N VAL A 116 -22.29 -27.22 6.59
CA VAL A 116 -21.60 -27.37 7.86
C VAL A 116 -22.62 -27.58 8.98
N ALA A 117 -22.50 -28.67 9.72
CA ALA A 117 -23.33 -28.95 10.89
C ALA A 117 -22.80 -28.23 12.14
N ARG A 118 -21.47 -28.25 12.33
CA ARG A 118 -20.78 -27.62 13.46
C ARG A 118 -19.45 -27.02 13.02
N LYS A 119 -19.15 -25.84 13.55
CA LYS A 119 -17.85 -25.18 13.47
C LYS A 119 -17.29 -25.10 14.90
N ARG A 120 -16.03 -25.51 15.08
CA ARG A 120 -15.28 -25.43 16.34
C ARG A 120 -14.04 -24.57 16.13
N THR A 121 -13.85 -23.56 16.96
CA THR A 121 -12.66 -22.73 17.01
C THR A 121 -11.86 -23.07 18.27
N PHE A 122 -10.56 -23.33 18.13
CA PHE A 122 -9.71 -23.73 19.24
C PHE A 122 -8.99 -22.53 19.86
N GLU A 123 -8.96 -22.46 21.18
CA GLU A 123 -8.04 -21.63 21.93
C GLU A 123 -6.79 -22.44 22.24
N VAL A 124 -5.62 -22.05 21.66
CA VAL A 124 -4.40 -22.88 21.70
C VAL A 124 -3.23 -22.03 22.17
N GLU A 125 -2.44 -22.59 23.10
CA GLU A 125 -1.11 -22.08 23.43
C GLU A 125 -0.05 -23.08 22.94
N ARG A 126 0.76 -22.69 21.94
CA ARG A 126 1.60 -23.57 21.15
C ARG A 126 0.77 -24.68 20.51
N ASN A 127 0.98 -25.97 20.86
CA ASN A 127 0.14 -27.08 20.40
C ASN A 127 -0.80 -27.63 21.50
N ARG A 128 -1.00 -26.89 22.59
CA ARG A 128 -1.88 -27.28 23.68
C ARG A 128 -3.20 -26.54 23.60
N ILE A 129 -4.29 -27.29 23.53
CA ILE A 129 -5.65 -26.76 23.58
C ILE A 129 -5.99 -26.29 24.98
N LEU A 130 -6.33 -25.01 25.14
CA LEU A 130 -6.80 -24.42 26.40
C LEU A 130 -8.32 -24.44 26.52
N GLY A 131 -9.01 -24.36 25.37
CA GLY A 131 -10.46 -24.32 25.23
C GLY A 131 -10.90 -24.39 23.80
N PHE A 132 -12.20 -24.39 23.57
CA PHE A 132 -12.80 -24.25 22.25
C PHE A 132 -14.19 -23.61 22.34
N ASP A 133 -14.61 -23.03 21.22
CA ASP A 133 -15.96 -22.50 21.03
C ASP A 133 -16.63 -23.23 19.88
N ASP A 134 -17.87 -23.69 20.11
CA ASP A 134 -18.68 -24.40 19.12
C ASP A 134 -19.83 -23.54 18.60
N VAL A 135 -19.98 -23.49 17.31
CA VAL A 135 -21.17 -22.98 16.61
C VAL A 135 -21.87 -24.16 15.96
N VAL A 136 -23.05 -24.55 16.49
CA VAL A 136 -23.91 -25.60 15.94
C VAL A 136 -25.04 -24.93 15.16
N PHE A 137 -25.02 -25.03 13.84
CA PHE A 137 -25.93 -24.28 12.97
C PHE A 137 -27.40 -24.71 13.11
N ALA A 138 -27.65 -25.98 13.42
CA ALA A 138 -29.02 -26.49 13.67
C ALA A 138 -29.65 -25.92 14.95
N ASP A 139 -28.87 -25.74 16.02
CA ASP A 139 -29.35 -25.19 17.31
C ASP A 139 -29.58 -23.68 17.21
N LEU A 140 -28.76 -22.98 16.41
CA LEU A 140 -28.94 -21.57 16.13
C LEU A 140 -30.26 -21.29 15.40
N ALA A 141 -30.61 -22.12 14.41
CA ALA A 141 -31.85 -21.99 13.64
C ALA A 141 -33.11 -22.12 14.53
N ALA A 142 -33.06 -23.03 15.53
CA ALA A 142 -34.14 -23.17 16.50
C ALA A 142 -34.28 -21.98 17.45
N ARG A 143 -33.15 -21.38 17.87
CA ARG A 143 -33.11 -20.22 18.79
C ARG A 143 -33.54 -18.91 18.15
N VAL A 144 -33.24 -18.69 16.86
CA VAL A 144 -33.63 -17.47 16.14
C VAL A 144 -35.13 -17.42 15.86
N GLY A 145 -35.79 -18.58 15.73
CA GLY A 145 -37.26 -18.65 15.68
C GLY A 145 -37.92 -18.07 16.95
N GLU A 146 -37.22 -18.01 18.06
CA GLU A 146 -37.69 -17.45 19.34
C GLU A 146 -37.23 -15.97 19.56
N LEU A 147 -36.22 -15.46 18.82
CA LEU A 147 -35.59 -14.15 19.01
C LEU A 147 -35.80 -13.20 17.82
N THR A 148 -37.04 -13.03 17.35
CA THR A 148 -37.39 -12.09 16.27
C THR A 148 -37.23 -10.60 16.65
N ALA A 149 -36.26 -10.18 17.42
CA ALA A 149 -36.11 -8.78 17.83
C ALA A 149 -34.67 -8.22 17.97
N LEU A 150 -33.62 -8.95 17.62
CA LEU A 150 -32.26 -8.39 17.65
C LEU A 150 -31.46 -8.96 16.49
N GLU A 151 -31.22 -8.14 15.48
CA GLU A 151 -30.25 -8.39 14.41
C GLU A 151 -28.85 -8.45 15.01
N TYR A 152 -28.38 -9.65 15.31
CA TYR A 152 -26.97 -9.92 15.56
C TYR A 152 -26.41 -10.66 14.36
N GLU A 153 -25.75 -9.96 13.45
CA GLU A 153 -24.79 -10.60 12.53
C GLU A 153 -23.76 -11.32 13.40
N GLY A 154 -23.65 -12.65 13.28
CA GLY A 154 -22.85 -13.50 14.16
C GLY A 154 -21.40 -13.08 14.22
N ILE A 155 -21.07 -12.35 15.27
CA ILE A 155 -19.70 -12.02 15.64
C ILE A 155 -19.15 -13.23 16.38
N ASP A 156 -18.07 -13.78 15.85
CA ASP A 156 -17.37 -14.89 16.48
C ASP A 156 -16.79 -14.40 17.83
N ASP A 157 -17.34 -14.85 18.95
CA ASP A 157 -16.90 -14.49 20.30
C ASP A 157 -15.41 -14.81 20.55
N ALA A 158 -14.85 -15.76 19.77
CA ALA A 158 -13.44 -16.09 19.77
C ALA A 158 -12.57 -14.91 19.28
N VAL A 159 -13.02 -14.18 18.25
CA VAL A 159 -12.33 -12.98 17.73
C VAL A 159 -12.28 -11.87 18.78
N LEU A 160 -13.36 -11.68 19.53
CA LEU A 160 -13.41 -10.67 20.60
C LEU A 160 -12.49 -11.01 21.77
N ARG A 161 -12.38 -12.29 22.14
CA ARG A 161 -11.48 -12.74 23.21
C ARG A 161 -10.00 -12.65 22.84
N ASP A 162 -9.64 -12.98 21.62
CA ASP A 162 -8.24 -12.87 21.13
C ASP A 162 -7.76 -11.41 21.07
N LEU A 163 -8.66 -10.48 20.75
CA LEU A 163 -8.37 -9.05 20.76
C LEU A 163 -8.12 -8.51 22.19
N ASP A 164 -8.78 -9.04 23.18
CA ASP A 164 -8.56 -8.69 24.59
C ASP A 164 -7.28 -9.32 25.18
N ALA A 165 -6.88 -10.49 24.69
CA ALA A 165 -5.68 -11.20 25.13
C ALA A 165 -4.37 -10.60 24.57
N SER A 166 -4.42 -9.76 23.54
CA SER A 166 -3.23 -9.15 22.88
C SER A 166 -2.57 -8.06 23.76
N ARG A 167 -2.16 -8.40 24.96
CA ARG A 167 -1.47 -7.49 25.90
C ARG A 167 -0.01 -7.16 25.54
N THR A 168 0.58 -7.77 24.53
CA THR A 168 2.02 -7.69 24.25
C THR A 168 2.38 -7.08 22.90
N GLY A 169 1.47 -6.42 22.18
CA GLY A 169 1.80 -5.74 20.92
C GLY A 169 2.23 -6.67 19.75
N GLU A 170 2.34 -7.97 20.00
CA GLU A 170 2.54 -8.98 18.96
C GLU A 170 1.17 -9.55 18.59
N MET A 171 0.79 -9.38 17.32
CA MET A 171 -0.42 -9.96 16.76
C MET A 171 -0.28 -11.48 16.77
N ARG A 172 -0.72 -12.13 17.87
CA ARG A 172 -0.83 -13.57 17.93
C ARG A 172 -1.95 -14.02 17.00
N ASP A 173 -1.59 -14.85 16.07
CA ASP A 173 -2.44 -15.62 15.15
C ASP A 173 -3.51 -14.87 14.34
N ILE A 174 -3.01 -14.14 13.35
CA ILE A 174 -3.81 -13.34 12.40
C ILE A 174 -4.87 -14.19 11.65
N VAL A 175 -4.63 -15.49 11.47
CA VAL A 175 -5.51 -16.37 10.68
C VAL A 175 -6.83 -16.66 11.43
N GLN A 176 -6.82 -16.68 12.75
CA GLN A 176 -8.05 -16.90 13.55
C GLN A 176 -9.01 -15.71 13.48
N THR A 177 -8.50 -14.51 13.17
CA THR A 177 -9.28 -13.26 13.14
C THR A 177 -9.91 -12.93 11.78
N ILE A 178 -9.79 -13.81 10.78
CA ILE A 178 -10.42 -13.58 9.47
C ILE A 178 -11.93 -13.77 9.58
N HIS A 179 -12.68 -12.68 9.55
CA HIS A 179 -14.13 -12.70 9.44
C HIS A 179 -14.58 -13.17 8.05
N SER A 180 -15.78 -13.74 7.93
CA SER A 180 -16.33 -14.27 6.66
C SER A 180 -16.27 -13.25 5.51
N MET A 181 -16.66 -12.00 5.75
CA MET A 181 -16.59 -10.92 4.75
C MET A 181 -15.15 -10.61 4.31
N GLN A 182 -14.18 -10.68 5.24
CA GLN A 182 -12.75 -10.49 4.90
C GLN A 182 -12.23 -11.68 4.09
N TYR A 183 -12.70 -12.89 4.37
CA TYR A 183 -12.31 -14.10 3.66
C TYR A 183 -12.74 -14.07 2.19
N GLU A 184 -13.92 -13.55 1.87
CA GLU A 184 -14.36 -13.34 0.48
C GLU A 184 -13.46 -12.38 -0.28
N LEU A 185 -13.04 -11.27 0.37
CA LEU A 185 -12.09 -10.32 -0.22
C LEU A 185 -10.71 -10.95 -0.47
N VAL A 186 -10.24 -11.76 0.46
CA VAL A 186 -8.99 -12.50 0.33
C VAL A 186 -9.01 -13.41 -0.90
N ARG A 187 -10.16 -14.02 -1.22
CA ARG A 187 -10.36 -14.94 -2.35
C ARG A 187 -10.73 -14.27 -3.67
N SER A 188 -10.87 -12.96 -3.70
CA SER A 188 -11.17 -12.24 -4.94
C SER A 188 -10.17 -12.60 -6.07
N PRO A 189 -10.57 -12.63 -7.35
CA PRO A 189 -9.71 -13.04 -8.47
C PRO A 189 -8.36 -12.31 -8.52
N LEU A 190 -7.33 -12.98 -9.04
CA LEU A 190 -6.01 -12.36 -9.26
C LEU A 190 -6.09 -11.20 -10.26
N GLU A 191 -6.85 -11.40 -11.33
CA GLU A 191 -6.95 -10.48 -12.47
C GLU A 191 -7.92 -9.32 -12.20
N GLN A 192 -7.60 -8.47 -11.22
CA GLN A 192 -8.39 -7.27 -10.91
C GLN A 192 -7.58 -6.18 -10.23
N LEU A 193 -8.12 -4.97 -10.22
CA LEU A 193 -7.73 -3.89 -9.34
C LEU A 193 -8.71 -3.86 -8.16
N LEU A 194 -8.35 -4.48 -7.05
CA LEU A 194 -9.16 -4.50 -5.84
C LEU A 194 -8.79 -3.32 -4.95
N VAL A 195 -9.75 -2.44 -4.66
CA VAL A 195 -9.63 -1.36 -3.69
C VAL A 195 -10.38 -1.74 -2.43
N VAL A 196 -9.69 -1.79 -1.30
CA VAL A 196 -10.28 -2.07 0.02
C VAL A 196 -10.31 -0.77 0.82
N GLN A 197 -11.50 -0.18 0.90
CA GLN A 197 -11.77 0.96 1.77
C GLN A 197 -12.07 0.46 3.17
N GLY A 198 -11.37 0.95 4.16
CA GLY A 198 -11.66 0.57 5.54
C GLY A 198 -11.27 1.64 6.54
N GLY A 199 -12.10 1.87 7.53
CA GLY A 199 -11.85 2.78 8.64
C GLY A 199 -10.70 2.31 9.55
N PRO A 200 -10.42 3.08 10.63
CA PRO A 200 -9.41 2.70 11.61
C PRO A 200 -9.79 1.38 12.29
N GLY A 201 -8.82 0.48 12.43
CA GLY A 201 -9.01 -0.79 13.12
C GLY A 201 -9.86 -1.84 12.41
N THR A 202 -10.17 -1.68 11.11
CA THR A 202 -10.92 -2.67 10.31
C THR A 202 -10.05 -3.82 9.76
N GLY A 203 -8.72 -3.77 9.93
CA GLY A 203 -7.82 -4.84 9.47
C GLY A 203 -7.42 -4.80 8.00
N LYS A 204 -7.51 -3.66 7.31
CA LYS A 204 -7.11 -3.50 5.89
C LYS A 204 -5.81 -4.20 5.52
N THR A 205 -4.73 -3.87 6.23
CA THR A 205 -3.39 -4.42 5.98
C THR A 205 -3.37 -5.93 6.12
N VAL A 206 -4.07 -6.46 7.13
CA VAL A 206 -4.23 -7.89 7.37
C VAL A 206 -4.89 -8.56 6.19
N VAL A 207 -6.03 -8.03 5.72
CA VAL A 207 -6.74 -8.53 4.53
C VAL A 207 -5.81 -8.55 3.32
N GLY A 208 -5.06 -7.48 3.08
CA GLY A 208 -4.10 -7.39 1.97
C GLY A 208 -3.02 -8.48 2.02
N LEU A 209 -2.45 -8.74 3.21
CA LEU A 209 -1.41 -9.75 3.39
C LEU A 209 -1.95 -11.18 3.26
N HIS A 210 -3.12 -11.44 3.84
CA HIS A 210 -3.79 -12.74 3.68
C HIS A 210 -4.15 -13.01 2.23
N ARG A 211 -4.60 -11.96 1.49
CA ARG A 211 -4.86 -12.08 0.07
C ARG A 211 -3.60 -12.45 -0.72
N VAL A 212 -2.47 -11.81 -0.45
CA VAL A 212 -1.19 -12.20 -1.07
C VAL A 212 -0.88 -13.67 -0.82
N SER A 213 -0.98 -14.10 0.42
CA SER A 213 -0.72 -15.48 0.82
C SER A 213 -1.66 -16.49 0.12
N TRP A 214 -2.94 -16.12 0.00
CA TRP A 214 -3.94 -16.92 -0.70
C TRP A 214 -3.66 -16.98 -2.21
N LEU A 215 -3.35 -15.83 -2.84
CA LEU A 215 -3.02 -15.75 -4.26
C LEU A 215 -1.79 -16.60 -4.60
N LEU A 216 -0.73 -16.53 -3.81
CA LEU A 216 0.48 -17.33 -4.01
C LEU A 216 0.21 -18.83 -3.88
N PHE A 217 -0.71 -19.23 -3.02
CA PHE A 217 -1.08 -20.63 -2.87
C PHE A 217 -1.94 -21.14 -4.04
N ASN A 218 -2.96 -20.36 -4.43
CA ASN A 218 -3.94 -20.82 -5.43
C ASN A 218 -3.53 -20.55 -6.88
N HIS A 219 -2.62 -19.59 -7.11
CA HIS A 219 -2.08 -19.21 -8.43
C HIS A 219 -0.59 -19.50 -8.56
N ALA A 220 -0.07 -20.51 -7.86
CA ALA A 220 1.36 -20.84 -7.83
C ALA A 220 1.97 -21.13 -9.22
N ALA A 221 1.16 -21.49 -10.21
CA ALA A 221 1.61 -21.68 -11.60
C ALA A 221 1.86 -20.35 -12.34
N GLU A 222 1.22 -19.25 -11.91
CA GLU A 222 1.21 -17.96 -12.60
C GLU A 222 1.92 -16.87 -11.83
N LEU A 223 1.99 -16.99 -10.50
CA LEU A 223 2.49 -15.98 -9.57
C LEU A 223 3.48 -16.61 -8.59
N ALA A 224 4.77 -16.27 -8.74
CA ALA A 224 5.80 -16.65 -7.77
C ALA A 224 5.91 -15.58 -6.65
N PRO A 225 6.43 -15.91 -5.46
CA PRO A 225 6.65 -14.92 -4.40
C PRO A 225 7.50 -13.71 -4.83
N SER A 226 8.51 -13.93 -5.71
CA SER A 226 9.32 -12.85 -6.29
C SER A 226 8.56 -11.93 -7.25
N ASP A 227 7.38 -12.35 -7.73
CA ASP A 227 6.51 -11.56 -8.60
C ASP A 227 5.52 -10.68 -7.82
N VAL A 228 5.60 -10.67 -6.50
CA VAL A 228 4.76 -9.85 -5.62
C VAL A 228 5.56 -8.72 -5.02
N LEU A 229 5.00 -7.50 -5.12
CA LEU A 229 5.53 -6.31 -4.47
C LEU A 229 4.53 -5.77 -3.45
N VAL A 230 4.98 -5.55 -2.21
CA VAL A 230 4.22 -4.84 -1.19
C VAL A 230 4.82 -3.46 -0.99
N VAL A 231 4.02 -2.41 -1.23
CA VAL A 231 4.42 -1.02 -1.06
C VAL A 231 3.71 -0.44 0.16
N GLY A 232 4.49 0.00 1.13
CA GLY A 232 3.98 0.62 2.35
C GLY A 232 4.33 2.10 2.46
N PRO A 233 3.69 2.81 3.41
CA PRO A 233 3.89 4.25 3.59
C PRO A 233 5.28 4.59 4.15
N ASN A 234 5.87 3.73 4.98
CA ASN A 234 7.10 4.03 5.72
C ASN A 234 7.90 2.77 6.09
N PRO A 235 9.18 2.92 6.54
CA PRO A 235 10.04 1.82 6.92
C PRO A 235 9.55 0.96 8.10
N THR A 236 8.79 1.55 9.02
CA THR A 236 8.22 0.82 10.17
C THR A 236 7.18 -0.19 9.69
N PHE A 237 6.31 0.21 8.77
CA PHE A 237 5.38 -0.67 8.10
C PHE A 237 6.10 -1.82 7.37
N THR A 238 7.13 -1.51 6.58
CA THR A 238 7.90 -2.52 5.85
C THR A 238 8.57 -3.53 6.79
N ARG A 239 9.05 -3.08 7.95
CA ARG A 239 9.61 -3.96 8.99
C ARG A 239 8.54 -4.89 9.58
N TYR A 240 7.36 -4.36 9.88
CA TYR A 240 6.21 -5.13 10.37
C TYR A 240 5.81 -6.22 9.36
N ILE A 241 5.67 -5.88 8.08
CA ILE A 241 5.32 -6.85 7.03
C ILE A 241 6.35 -7.99 6.93
N ARG A 242 7.64 -7.67 7.05
CA ARG A 242 8.72 -8.68 7.05
C ARG A 242 8.62 -9.68 8.20
N GLN A 243 8.01 -9.31 9.30
CA GLN A 243 7.78 -10.22 10.44
C GLN A 243 6.53 -11.07 10.26
N VAL A 244 5.48 -10.51 9.65
CA VAL A 244 4.16 -11.16 9.52
C VAL A 244 4.11 -12.16 8.37
N LEU A 245 4.59 -11.82 7.18
CA LEU A 245 4.50 -12.68 5.98
C LEU A 245 5.18 -14.05 6.14
N PRO A 246 6.35 -14.19 6.78
CA PRO A 246 6.92 -15.51 7.06
C PRO A 246 6.00 -16.41 7.89
N GLY A 247 5.26 -15.85 8.86
CA GLY A 247 4.23 -16.57 9.63
C GLY A 247 3.09 -17.10 8.76
N LEU A 248 2.84 -16.49 7.60
CA LEU A 248 1.87 -16.99 6.60
C LEU A 248 2.50 -17.98 5.59
N GLY A 249 3.82 -18.25 5.68
CA GLY A 249 4.53 -19.19 4.82
C GLY A 249 5.17 -18.57 3.58
N ASP A 250 5.27 -17.24 3.49
CA ASP A 250 5.68 -16.52 2.29
C ASP A 250 7.00 -15.74 2.52
N HIS A 251 8.14 -16.32 2.15
CA HIS A 251 9.48 -15.82 2.54
C HIS A 251 10.22 -14.98 1.49
N GLN A 252 9.72 -14.83 0.26
CA GLN A 252 10.46 -14.20 -0.84
C GLN A 252 9.75 -13.02 -1.49
N ILE A 253 8.76 -12.47 -0.82
CA ILE A 253 8.00 -11.31 -1.30
C ILE A 253 8.85 -10.05 -1.19
N GLU A 254 8.85 -9.21 -2.21
CA GLU A 254 9.56 -7.94 -2.18
C GLU A 254 8.76 -6.87 -1.45
N HIS A 255 9.41 -6.19 -0.51
CA HIS A 255 8.81 -5.12 0.28
C HIS A 255 9.58 -3.83 0.06
N ARG A 256 8.85 -2.77 -0.30
CA ARG A 256 9.40 -1.42 -0.47
C ARG A 256 8.55 -0.40 0.27
N ASP A 257 9.17 0.65 0.75
CA ASP A 257 8.49 1.89 1.08
C ASP A 257 8.62 2.88 -0.09
N LEU A 258 7.88 3.98 -0.02
CA LEU A 258 7.89 5.00 -1.06
C LEU A 258 9.28 5.63 -1.30
N ARG A 259 10.18 5.60 -0.30
CA ARG A 259 11.56 6.12 -0.39
C ARG A 259 12.45 5.21 -1.22
N THR A 260 12.12 3.93 -1.28
CA THR A 260 12.93 2.88 -1.91
C THR A 260 12.37 2.43 -3.27
N LEU A 261 11.29 3.05 -3.75
CA LEU A 261 10.78 2.80 -5.10
C LEU A 261 11.72 3.36 -6.17
N GLY A 262 12.32 4.53 -5.94
CA GLY A 262 13.28 5.15 -6.84
C GLY A 262 14.73 4.73 -6.58
N PRO A 263 15.69 5.38 -7.26
CA PRO A 263 17.11 5.21 -7.01
C PRO A 263 17.48 5.52 -5.56
N GLN A 264 18.45 4.78 -5.00
CA GLN A 264 18.92 5.03 -3.64
C GLN A 264 19.47 6.44 -3.50
N THR A 265 18.93 7.19 -2.54
CA THR A 265 19.27 8.59 -2.31
C THR A 265 19.23 8.94 -0.82
N SER A 266 19.99 10.00 -0.44
CA SER A 266 19.88 10.57 0.90
C SER A 266 18.62 11.43 0.98
N THR A 267 17.61 10.94 1.67
CA THR A 267 16.39 11.72 1.99
C THR A 267 16.56 12.46 3.30
N GLY A 268 15.85 13.55 3.50
CA GLY A 268 15.90 14.36 4.73
C GLY A 268 15.79 15.86 4.47
N ARG A 269 15.29 16.25 3.29
CA ARG A 269 14.92 17.63 3.00
C ARG A 269 13.45 17.83 3.33
N ASP A 270 13.18 18.79 4.20
CA ASP A 270 11.81 19.26 4.43
C ASP A 270 11.35 20.10 3.24
N GLU A 271 10.09 20.00 2.89
CA GLU A 271 9.52 20.67 1.74
C GLU A 271 8.17 21.32 2.08
N HIS A 272 7.99 22.54 1.61
CA HIS A 272 6.72 23.23 1.78
C HIS A 272 5.58 22.45 1.09
N PRO A 273 4.38 22.30 1.70
CA PRO A 273 3.27 21.51 1.16
C PRO A 273 2.88 21.89 -0.28
N THR A 274 2.91 23.19 -0.61
CA THR A 274 2.61 23.67 -1.99
C THR A 274 3.64 23.15 -3.00
N VAL A 275 4.93 23.11 -2.67
CA VAL A 275 5.99 22.57 -3.53
C VAL A 275 5.83 21.07 -3.68
N ALA A 276 5.56 20.37 -2.58
CA ALA A 276 5.27 18.94 -2.57
C ALA A 276 4.08 18.62 -3.49
N ARG A 277 3.01 19.44 -3.45
CA ARG A 277 1.86 19.29 -4.33
C ARG A 277 2.24 19.44 -5.80
N ILE A 278 2.94 20.52 -6.18
CA ILE A 278 3.37 20.75 -7.59
C ILE A 278 4.21 19.58 -8.08
N LYS A 279 5.19 19.11 -7.29
CA LYS A 279 6.06 17.99 -7.65
C LYS A 279 5.33 16.66 -7.80
N GLY A 280 4.21 16.47 -7.10
CA GLY A 280 3.38 15.29 -7.22
C GLY A 280 2.49 15.23 -8.46
N GLU A 281 2.33 16.32 -9.21
CA GLU A 281 1.44 16.40 -10.37
C GLU A 281 2.03 15.74 -11.63
N LEU A 282 1.16 15.12 -12.46
CA LEU A 282 1.60 14.43 -13.68
C LEU A 282 2.28 15.35 -14.69
N ARG A 283 2.00 16.68 -14.69
CA ARG A 283 2.69 17.64 -15.57
C ARG A 283 4.19 17.70 -15.32
N MET A 284 4.68 17.23 -14.16
CA MET A 284 6.12 17.06 -13.91
C MET A 284 6.79 16.10 -14.89
N THR A 285 6.05 15.12 -15.44
CA THR A 285 6.56 14.21 -16.47
C THR A 285 6.96 14.98 -17.74
N HIS A 286 6.16 15.96 -18.13
CA HIS A 286 6.45 16.82 -19.29
C HIS A 286 7.65 17.73 -19.03
N LEU A 287 7.72 18.34 -17.84
CA LEU A 287 8.86 19.17 -17.45
C LEU A 287 10.17 18.38 -17.47
N ILE A 288 10.18 17.17 -16.90
CA ILE A 288 11.34 16.28 -16.89
C ILE A 288 11.73 15.85 -18.30
N ASN A 289 10.76 15.40 -19.10
CA ASN A 289 11.04 14.94 -20.47
C ASN A 289 11.60 16.07 -21.35
N ARG A 290 10.99 17.27 -21.30
CA ARG A 290 11.50 18.44 -22.04
C ARG A 290 12.90 18.82 -21.56
N GLY A 291 13.13 18.81 -20.25
CA GLY A 291 14.46 19.07 -19.68
C GLY A 291 15.51 18.07 -20.16
N LEU A 292 15.17 16.78 -20.30
CA LEU A 292 16.08 15.75 -20.84
C LEU A 292 16.35 15.95 -22.33
N VAL A 293 15.32 16.20 -23.13
CA VAL A 293 15.47 16.45 -24.57
C VAL A 293 16.37 17.67 -24.82
N GLN A 294 16.24 18.73 -24.02
CA GLN A 294 17.09 19.92 -24.12
C GLN A 294 18.56 19.67 -23.82
N ARG A 295 18.92 18.55 -23.19
CA ARG A 295 20.33 18.14 -22.96
C ARG A 295 20.97 17.58 -24.24
N VAL A 296 20.15 17.10 -25.17
CA VAL A 296 20.62 16.50 -26.43
C VAL A 296 20.56 17.57 -27.50
N ARG A 297 21.69 18.23 -27.74
CA ARG A 297 21.78 19.32 -28.72
C ARG A 297 23.17 19.49 -29.26
N PHE A 298 23.24 20.02 -30.47
CA PHE A 298 24.50 20.47 -31.05
C PHE A 298 24.97 21.76 -30.33
N PRO A 299 26.29 21.94 -30.07
CA PRO A 299 26.80 23.16 -29.43
C PRO A 299 26.49 24.40 -30.29
N GLU A 300 25.87 25.44 -29.71
CA GLU A 300 25.34 26.60 -30.40
C GLU A 300 26.38 27.39 -31.23
N ARG A 301 27.61 27.50 -30.69
CA ARG A 301 28.71 28.29 -31.28
C ARG A 301 29.64 27.49 -32.17
N ALA A 302 29.34 26.23 -32.48
CA ALA A 302 30.14 25.38 -33.33
C ALA A 302 29.44 25.06 -34.65
N ASP A 303 30.16 25.03 -35.74
CA ASP A 303 29.65 24.58 -37.04
C ASP A 303 30.00 23.12 -37.31
N ARG A 304 30.94 22.58 -36.57
CA ARG A 304 31.44 21.22 -36.70
C ARG A 304 31.65 20.59 -35.34
N LEU A 305 31.52 19.28 -35.30
CA LEU A 305 31.88 18.45 -34.16
C LEU A 305 33.24 17.81 -34.46
N ASP A 306 34.29 18.38 -33.88
CA ASP A 306 35.65 17.85 -34.05
C ASP A 306 35.88 16.65 -33.11
N ILE A 307 36.43 15.61 -33.69
CA ILE A 307 36.77 14.36 -32.99
C ILE A 307 38.27 14.21 -33.06
N GLY A 308 38.90 14.22 -31.90
CA GLY A 308 40.35 14.17 -31.77
C GLY A 308 40.76 14.06 -30.33
N THR A 309 42.05 13.85 -30.13
CA THR A 309 42.72 13.92 -28.81
C THR A 309 43.49 15.25 -28.75
N ALA A 310 44.01 15.62 -27.60
CA ALA A 310 44.88 16.79 -27.40
C ALA A 310 46.13 16.80 -28.31
N ALA A 311 46.53 15.62 -28.82
CA ALA A 311 47.70 15.41 -29.64
C ALA A 311 47.41 15.23 -31.13
N GLU A 312 46.18 14.87 -31.53
CA GLU A 312 45.87 14.49 -32.89
C GLU A 312 44.38 14.76 -33.26
N HIS A 313 44.14 15.47 -34.35
CA HIS A 313 42.81 15.64 -34.94
C HIS A 313 42.49 14.38 -35.78
N VAL A 314 41.31 13.77 -35.48
CA VAL A 314 40.93 12.50 -36.15
C VAL A 314 39.91 12.77 -37.28
N ALA A 315 38.87 13.52 -37.02
CA ALA A 315 37.81 13.87 -38.01
C ALA A 315 36.98 15.04 -37.54
N SER A 316 36.31 15.70 -38.49
CA SER A 316 35.25 16.72 -38.25
C SER A 316 33.94 16.26 -38.86
N LEU A 317 32.84 16.32 -38.09
CA LEU A 317 31.49 16.07 -38.57
C LEU A 317 30.73 17.40 -38.70
N ALA A 318 30.06 17.62 -39.85
CA ALA A 318 29.31 18.84 -40.04
C ALA A 318 28.04 18.90 -39.17
N ARG A 319 27.64 20.11 -38.76
CA ARG A 319 26.42 20.32 -37.94
C ARG A 319 25.18 19.61 -38.51
N PRO A 320 24.82 19.74 -39.81
CA PRO A 320 23.62 19.11 -40.34
C PRO A 320 23.61 17.58 -40.21
N GLU A 321 24.79 16.92 -40.43
CA GLU A 321 24.91 15.48 -40.31
C GLU A 321 24.66 15.04 -38.87
N VAL A 322 25.22 15.76 -37.88
CA VAL A 322 25.09 15.45 -36.46
C VAL A 322 23.66 15.71 -35.98
N GLU A 323 23.05 16.83 -36.39
CA GLU A 323 21.67 17.17 -36.04
C GLU A 323 20.67 16.15 -36.61
N GLU A 324 20.86 15.67 -37.83
CA GLU A 324 20.05 14.60 -38.40
C GLU A 324 20.23 13.28 -37.65
N ALA A 325 21.46 12.92 -37.28
CA ALA A 325 21.75 11.72 -36.49
C ALA A 325 21.17 11.80 -35.05
N LEU A 326 21.23 13.01 -34.43
CA LEU A 326 20.60 13.25 -33.13
C LEU A 326 19.09 13.05 -33.23
N GLY A 327 18.44 13.65 -34.25
CA GLY A 327 16.99 13.51 -34.46
C GLY A 327 16.57 12.05 -34.65
N ARG A 328 17.29 11.29 -35.49
CA ARG A 328 17.03 9.85 -35.65
C ARG A 328 17.21 9.08 -34.34
N SER A 329 18.31 9.33 -33.62
CA SER A 329 18.60 8.63 -32.37
C SER A 329 17.58 8.95 -31.28
N ILE A 330 17.08 10.17 -31.17
CA ILE A 330 16.01 10.56 -30.23
C ILE A 330 14.71 9.82 -30.55
N ASN A 331 14.30 9.84 -31.82
CA ASN A 331 13.01 9.28 -32.24
C ASN A 331 12.94 7.75 -32.20
N GLN A 332 14.07 7.08 -32.33
CA GLN A 332 14.14 5.60 -32.32
C GLN A 332 14.46 4.99 -30.96
N ALA A 333 14.94 5.81 -30.02
CA ALA A 333 15.42 5.29 -28.75
C ALA A 333 14.27 5.07 -27.74
N ARG A 334 14.29 3.92 -27.06
CA ARG A 334 13.37 3.61 -25.96
C ARG A 334 13.80 4.24 -24.62
N SER A 335 15.01 4.74 -24.52
CA SER A 335 15.55 5.43 -23.34
C SER A 335 16.69 6.38 -23.76
N TYR A 336 17.01 7.33 -22.88
CA TYR A 336 18.10 8.29 -23.10
C TYR A 336 19.45 7.57 -23.35
N LEU A 337 19.78 6.55 -22.58
CA LEU A 337 21.02 5.79 -22.76
C LEU A 337 21.04 4.94 -24.02
N ALA A 338 19.89 4.42 -24.44
CA ALA A 338 19.77 3.70 -25.71
C ALA A 338 20.04 4.66 -26.89
N GLY A 339 19.46 5.86 -26.84
CA GLY A 339 19.73 6.90 -27.85
C GLY A 339 21.20 7.36 -27.86
N ARG A 340 21.78 7.53 -26.67
CA ARG A 340 23.21 7.86 -26.54
C ARG A 340 24.10 6.76 -27.13
N ALA A 341 23.77 5.49 -26.92
CA ALA A 341 24.49 4.35 -27.49
C ALA A 341 24.36 4.31 -29.02
N ALA A 342 23.15 4.56 -29.56
CA ALA A 342 22.94 4.65 -31.02
C ALA A 342 23.78 5.79 -31.62
N MET A 343 23.79 6.96 -30.99
CA MET A 343 24.60 8.11 -31.44
C MET A 343 26.11 7.81 -31.37
N ARG A 344 26.57 7.12 -30.31
CA ARG A 344 27.96 6.63 -30.20
C ARG A 344 28.31 5.74 -31.38
N SER A 345 27.48 4.75 -31.67
CA SER A 345 27.69 3.83 -32.80
C SER A 345 27.74 4.57 -34.14
N TRP A 346 26.86 5.53 -34.34
CA TRP A 346 26.85 6.36 -35.56
C TRP A 346 28.13 7.20 -35.67
N ILE A 347 28.55 7.91 -34.62
CA ILE A 347 29.81 8.68 -34.62
C ILE A 347 30.99 7.75 -34.95
N THR A 348 31.08 6.60 -34.27
CA THR A 348 32.18 5.63 -34.47
C THR A 348 32.23 5.15 -35.90
N ALA A 349 31.09 4.75 -36.50
CA ALA A 349 31.03 4.26 -37.86
C ALA A 349 31.42 5.36 -38.88
N THR A 350 30.88 6.58 -38.71
CA THR A 350 31.12 7.71 -39.57
C THR A 350 32.58 8.15 -39.55
N VAL A 351 33.18 8.23 -38.35
CA VAL A 351 34.62 8.56 -38.20
C VAL A 351 35.49 7.48 -38.82
N THR A 352 35.23 6.20 -38.48
CA THR A 352 35.99 5.06 -39.00
C THR A 352 35.96 5.04 -40.55
N SER A 353 34.81 5.34 -41.17
CA SER A 353 34.70 5.39 -42.65
C SER A 353 35.54 6.48 -43.31
N ARG A 354 35.89 7.53 -42.57
CA ARG A 354 36.74 8.65 -43.02
C ARG A 354 38.21 8.51 -42.73
N MET A 355 38.58 7.44 -41.98
CA MET A 355 39.98 7.13 -41.65
C MET A 355 40.64 6.21 -42.66
N PRO A 356 41.99 6.13 -42.70
CA PRO A 356 42.70 5.15 -43.49
C PRO A 356 42.22 3.74 -43.26
N ARG A 357 42.26 2.87 -44.29
CA ARG A 357 41.84 1.47 -44.19
C ARG A 357 42.58 0.73 -43.06
N GLY A 358 41.85 0.04 -42.20
CA GLY A 358 42.39 -0.70 -41.06
C GLY A 358 42.52 0.13 -39.78
N SER A 359 42.25 1.44 -39.81
CA SER A 359 42.21 2.27 -38.61
C SER A 359 40.83 2.18 -37.94
N GLN A 360 40.77 2.39 -36.64
CA GLN A 360 39.54 2.48 -35.85
C GLN A 360 39.45 3.84 -35.19
N ALA A 361 38.23 4.37 -35.04
CA ALA A 361 37.98 5.60 -34.32
C ALA A 361 38.38 5.45 -32.84
N PRO A 362 39.26 6.36 -32.31
CA PRO A 362 39.64 6.29 -30.89
C PRO A 362 38.45 6.44 -29.98
N ALA A 363 38.17 5.44 -29.14
CA ALA A 363 36.99 5.40 -28.27
C ALA A 363 36.89 6.62 -27.34
N ALA A 364 38.02 7.09 -26.79
CA ALA A 364 38.06 8.27 -25.93
C ALA A 364 37.69 9.56 -26.68
N ALA A 365 38.12 9.73 -27.95
CA ALA A 365 37.80 10.89 -28.77
C ALA A 365 36.32 10.89 -29.16
N VAL A 366 35.78 9.71 -29.49
CA VAL A 366 34.34 9.53 -29.76
C VAL A 366 33.51 9.87 -28.50
N GLU A 367 33.91 9.38 -27.35
CA GLU A 367 33.19 9.64 -26.11
C GLU A 367 33.23 11.13 -25.70
N ALA A 368 34.38 11.79 -25.87
CA ALA A 368 34.52 13.23 -25.62
C ALA A 368 33.66 14.06 -26.59
N ALA A 369 33.54 13.67 -27.87
CA ALA A 369 32.64 14.29 -28.81
C ALA A 369 31.16 14.06 -28.49
N LEU A 370 30.83 12.82 -28.14
CA LEU A 370 29.48 12.43 -27.71
C LEU A 370 29.04 13.22 -26.46
N GLU A 371 29.91 13.42 -25.48
CA GLU A 371 29.62 14.17 -24.25
C GLU A 371 29.21 15.62 -24.54
N ARG A 372 29.69 16.22 -25.62
CA ARG A 372 29.33 17.58 -26.04
C ARG A 372 27.92 17.68 -26.65
N VAL A 373 27.43 16.62 -27.30
CA VAL A 373 26.12 16.61 -27.97
C VAL A 373 25.05 15.81 -27.26
N TRP A 374 25.47 14.82 -26.44
CA TRP A 374 24.60 13.92 -25.67
C TRP A 374 25.29 13.54 -24.35
N PRO A 375 25.20 14.41 -23.33
CA PRO A 375 25.94 14.22 -22.09
C PRO A 375 25.52 12.96 -21.32
N SER A 376 26.43 12.39 -20.55
CA SER A 376 26.14 11.32 -19.62
C SER A 376 25.44 11.86 -18.37
N LEU A 377 24.29 11.30 -18.00
CA LEU A 377 23.47 11.77 -16.90
C LEU A 377 23.11 10.63 -15.93
N THR A 378 23.05 10.97 -14.65
CA THR A 378 22.34 10.19 -13.64
C THR A 378 21.04 10.92 -13.28
N SER A 379 20.08 10.20 -12.72
CA SER A 379 18.81 10.82 -12.28
C SER A 379 19.06 11.95 -11.28
N GLN A 380 19.99 11.75 -10.35
CA GLN A 380 20.38 12.74 -9.35
C GLN A 380 21.06 13.96 -9.98
N SER A 381 22.03 13.78 -10.89
CA SER A 381 22.73 14.89 -11.53
C SER A 381 21.80 15.73 -12.39
N PHE A 382 20.91 15.06 -13.14
CA PHE A 382 19.94 15.74 -13.99
C PHE A 382 18.95 16.57 -13.17
N LEU A 383 18.32 15.98 -12.13
CA LEU A 383 17.28 16.65 -11.35
C LEU A 383 17.86 17.80 -10.51
N ARG A 384 19.08 17.62 -9.93
CA ARG A 384 19.82 18.67 -9.25
C ARG A 384 20.05 19.88 -10.19
N ASP A 385 20.57 19.61 -11.36
CA ASP A 385 20.89 20.65 -12.35
C ASP A 385 19.65 21.32 -12.93
N LEU A 386 18.53 20.60 -13.06
CA LEU A 386 17.27 21.15 -13.54
C LEU A 386 16.69 22.12 -12.51
N PHE A 387 16.56 21.70 -11.25
CA PHE A 387 16.05 22.55 -10.19
C PHE A 387 17.03 23.63 -9.75
N GLY A 388 18.33 23.46 -9.97
CA GLY A 388 19.38 24.40 -9.66
C GLY A 388 19.54 25.55 -10.65
N SER A 389 18.81 25.54 -11.76
CA SER A 389 18.91 26.56 -12.80
C SER A 389 17.54 27.12 -13.19
N ARG A 390 17.33 28.42 -12.95
CA ARG A 390 16.07 29.10 -13.35
C ARG A 390 15.84 29.04 -14.85
N ASP A 391 16.88 29.22 -15.64
CA ASP A 391 16.78 29.22 -17.12
C ASP A 391 16.39 27.85 -17.63
N ARG A 392 16.97 26.77 -17.07
CA ARG A 392 16.61 25.40 -17.45
C ARG A 392 15.19 25.05 -17.03
N LEU A 393 14.78 25.46 -15.81
CA LEU A 393 13.41 25.26 -15.36
C LEU A 393 12.40 26.00 -16.24
N LEU A 394 12.66 27.29 -16.57
CA LEU A 394 11.78 28.06 -17.46
C LEU A 394 11.68 27.44 -18.85
N ALA A 395 12.81 27.04 -19.42
CA ALA A 395 12.83 26.38 -20.72
C ALA A 395 12.08 25.05 -20.73
N ALA A 396 12.20 24.27 -19.66
CA ALA A 396 11.53 22.99 -19.51
C ALA A 396 10.04 23.12 -19.14
N ALA A 397 9.65 24.15 -18.38
CA ALA A 397 8.29 24.38 -17.90
C ALA A 397 7.29 24.65 -19.03
N GLY A 398 7.69 25.43 -20.05
CA GLY A 398 6.79 25.83 -21.13
C GLY A 398 5.56 26.56 -20.60
N GLU A 399 4.41 26.30 -21.21
CA GLU A 399 3.13 26.91 -20.82
C GLU A 399 2.41 26.18 -19.66
N GLN A 400 2.92 25.02 -19.26
CA GLN A 400 2.25 24.18 -18.23
C GLN A 400 2.51 24.66 -16.80
N PHE A 401 3.50 25.50 -16.59
CA PHE A 401 3.84 26.04 -15.26
C PHE A 401 3.89 27.55 -15.31
N THR A 402 3.33 28.16 -14.29
CA THR A 402 3.42 29.62 -14.10
C THR A 402 4.81 30.03 -13.63
N ALA A 403 5.17 31.29 -13.85
CA ALA A 403 6.43 31.83 -13.34
C ALA A 403 6.56 31.76 -11.81
N ALA A 404 5.42 31.76 -11.07
CA ALA A 404 5.40 31.58 -9.63
C ALA A 404 5.77 30.15 -9.24
N GLU A 405 5.20 29.15 -9.91
CA GLU A 405 5.51 27.73 -9.67
C GLU A 405 6.97 27.41 -10.01
N VAL A 406 7.48 27.95 -11.12
CA VAL A 406 8.90 27.79 -11.48
C VAL A 406 9.82 28.39 -10.39
N ARG A 407 9.45 29.55 -9.81
CA ARG A 407 10.19 30.12 -8.68
C ARG A 407 10.14 29.21 -7.43
N MET A 408 9.01 28.56 -7.17
CA MET A 408 8.87 27.64 -6.04
C MET A 408 9.66 26.33 -6.25
N LEU A 409 9.73 25.83 -7.48
CA LEU A 409 10.52 24.65 -7.83
C LEU A 409 12.02 24.90 -7.82
N PHE A 410 12.45 26.16 -8.06
CA PHE A 410 13.86 26.51 -8.05
C PHE A 410 14.48 26.35 -6.65
N ARG A 411 15.63 25.70 -6.59
CA ARG A 411 16.47 25.60 -5.38
C ARG A 411 17.94 25.65 -5.74
N PRO A 412 18.80 26.29 -4.94
CA PRO A 412 20.25 26.23 -5.15
C PRO A 412 20.73 24.79 -5.18
N ALA A 413 21.52 24.44 -6.19
CA ALA A 413 22.14 23.12 -6.28
C ALA A 413 23.30 23.01 -5.27
N SER A 414 23.48 21.84 -4.66
CA SER A 414 24.66 21.54 -3.87
C SER A 414 25.91 21.45 -4.78
N ASP A 415 27.10 21.71 -4.24
CA ASP A 415 28.34 21.66 -5.00
C ASP A 415 28.59 20.26 -5.63
N ARG A 416 28.25 19.23 -4.89
CA ARG A 416 28.39 17.83 -5.34
C ARG A 416 27.02 17.14 -5.33
N VAL A 417 26.82 16.21 -6.26
CA VAL A 417 25.60 15.38 -6.33
C VAL A 417 25.42 14.53 -5.05
N SER A 418 26.50 14.08 -4.43
CA SER A 418 26.48 13.32 -3.18
C SER A 418 25.93 14.11 -1.99
N ASP A 419 26.04 15.43 -2.02
CA ASP A 419 25.67 16.32 -0.91
C ASP A 419 24.23 16.82 -1.04
N GLU A 420 23.60 16.52 -2.19
CA GLU A 420 22.22 16.90 -2.46
C GLU A 420 21.27 16.09 -1.56
N ARG A 421 20.44 16.80 -0.79
CA ARG A 421 19.37 16.21 0.01
C ARG A 421 18.06 16.26 -0.74
N TRP A 422 17.38 15.14 -0.77
CA TRP A 422 16.14 14.96 -1.50
C TRP A 422 14.93 14.94 -0.56
N SER A 423 13.82 15.49 -1.00
CA SER A 423 12.53 15.32 -0.33
C SER A 423 11.89 13.99 -0.71
N LEU A 424 10.85 13.59 0.02
CA LEU A 424 10.07 12.39 -0.33
C LEU A 424 9.38 12.52 -1.70
N THR A 425 8.98 13.73 -2.07
CA THR A 425 8.37 14.00 -3.38
C THR A 425 9.39 13.95 -4.51
N ASP A 426 10.64 14.34 -4.25
CA ASP A 426 11.73 14.19 -5.22
C ASP A 426 12.00 12.74 -5.61
N VAL A 427 11.78 11.77 -4.71
CA VAL A 427 12.04 10.34 -4.99
C VAL A 427 11.22 9.85 -6.19
N ALA A 428 9.93 10.23 -6.28
CA ALA A 428 9.09 9.86 -7.43
C ALA A 428 9.57 10.54 -8.73
N LEU A 429 10.11 11.75 -8.65
CA LEU A 429 10.70 12.45 -9.81
C LEU A 429 12.03 11.80 -10.23
N LEU A 430 12.87 11.40 -9.27
CA LEU A 430 14.10 10.65 -9.55
C LEU A 430 13.81 9.31 -10.23
N ASP A 431 12.74 8.62 -9.80
CA ASP A 431 12.28 7.38 -10.42
C ASP A 431 11.76 7.60 -11.85
N GLU A 432 11.06 8.73 -12.10
CA GLU A 432 10.67 9.13 -13.46
C GLU A 432 11.89 9.36 -14.35
N VAL A 433 12.86 10.15 -13.86
CA VAL A 433 14.11 10.41 -14.57
C VAL A 433 14.87 9.13 -14.83
N ASP A 434 15.02 8.26 -13.82
CA ASP A 434 15.74 6.99 -13.96
C ASP A 434 15.09 6.09 -15.02
N THR A 435 13.77 6.03 -15.05
CA THR A 435 13.02 5.30 -16.07
C THR A 435 13.25 5.86 -17.48
N LEU A 436 13.26 7.18 -17.62
CA LEU A 436 13.55 7.83 -18.93
C LEU A 436 15.01 7.65 -19.36
N LEU A 437 15.94 7.61 -18.41
CA LEU A 437 17.36 7.38 -18.68
C LEU A 437 17.65 5.93 -19.06
N ASN A 438 17.17 4.99 -18.25
CA ASN A 438 17.62 3.59 -18.28
C ASN A 438 16.58 2.62 -18.89
N GLY A 439 15.29 3.06 -18.99
CA GLY A 439 14.15 2.19 -19.30
C GLY A 439 13.48 1.65 -18.05
N SER A 440 12.43 0.86 -18.25
CA SER A 440 11.65 0.27 -17.14
C SER A 440 12.49 -0.75 -16.37
N GLY A 441 12.43 -0.67 -15.05
CA GLY A 441 13.07 -1.62 -14.13
C GLY A 441 12.29 -2.93 -13.94
N THR A 442 12.48 -3.58 -12.79
CA THR A 442 11.77 -4.81 -12.40
C THR A 442 10.26 -4.57 -12.36
N VAL A 443 9.51 -5.53 -12.91
CA VAL A 443 8.04 -5.53 -12.93
C VAL A 443 7.50 -6.76 -12.18
N PHE A 444 6.30 -6.62 -11.61
CA PHE A 444 5.68 -7.58 -10.72
C PHE A 444 4.33 -8.05 -11.27
N GLY A 445 3.96 -9.28 -10.97
CA GLY A 445 2.68 -9.89 -11.33
C GLY A 445 1.54 -9.38 -10.47
N HIS A 446 1.79 -9.09 -9.19
CA HIS A 446 0.79 -8.52 -8.27
C HIS A 446 1.42 -7.45 -7.38
N ILE A 447 0.70 -6.35 -7.13
CA ILE A 447 1.18 -5.26 -6.28
C ILE A 447 0.15 -4.97 -5.18
N VAL A 448 0.60 -4.98 -3.93
CA VAL A 448 -0.17 -4.47 -2.79
C VAL A 448 0.29 -3.06 -2.47
N LEU A 449 -0.65 -2.16 -2.32
CA LEU A 449 -0.39 -0.75 -2.05
C LEU A 449 -1.17 -0.32 -0.81
N ASP A 450 -0.48 -0.03 0.28
CA ASP A 450 -1.14 0.42 1.52
C ASP A 450 -1.08 1.95 1.69
N GLU A 451 -2.05 2.50 2.41
CA GLU A 451 -2.26 3.95 2.62
C GLU A 451 -2.35 4.74 1.30
N ALA A 452 -2.99 4.14 0.28
CA ALA A 452 -2.99 4.64 -1.09
C ALA A 452 -3.66 6.02 -1.24
N GLN A 453 -4.55 6.41 -0.32
CA GLN A 453 -5.27 7.68 -0.36
C GLN A 453 -4.35 8.91 -0.28
N ASP A 454 -3.12 8.76 0.21
CA ASP A 454 -2.15 9.88 0.33
C ASP A 454 -1.18 9.99 -0.84
N LEU A 455 -1.20 9.03 -1.76
CA LEU A 455 -0.20 8.98 -2.84
C LEU A 455 -0.45 10.06 -3.89
N SER A 456 0.62 10.76 -4.25
CA SER A 456 0.59 11.69 -5.38
C SER A 456 0.44 10.96 -6.72
N PRO A 457 -0.08 11.63 -7.77
CA PRO A 457 -0.10 11.07 -9.12
C PRO A 457 1.25 10.59 -9.63
N MET A 458 2.36 11.26 -9.27
CA MET A 458 3.72 10.82 -9.63
C MET A 458 4.12 9.54 -8.89
N GLN A 459 3.73 9.37 -7.63
CA GLN A 459 3.96 8.12 -6.88
C GLN A 459 3.11 6.96 -7.43
N LEU A 460 1.83 7.20 -7.74
CA LEU A 460 0.97 6.22 -8.41
C LEU A 460 1.54 5.80 -9.77
N ARG A 461 2.07 6.75 -10.55
CA ARG A 461 2.76 6.48 -11.80
C ARG A 461 4.00 5.60 -11.60
N SER A 462 4.78 5.85 -10.56
CA SER A 462 5.92 5.02 -10.17
C SER A 462 5.52 3.57 -9.87
N VAL A 463 4.42 3.39 -9.13
CA VAL A 463 3.84 2.06 -8.84
C VAL A 463 3.33 1.39 -10.13
N ARG A 464 2.57 2.12 -10.97
CA ARG A 464 2.00 1.57 -12.21
C ARG A 464 3.05 1.02 -13.15
N ARG A 465 4.20 1.70 -13.30
CA ARG A 465 5.31 1.22 -14.15
C ARG A 465 5.87 -0.14 -13.72
N ARG A 466 5.68 -0.51 -12.46
CA ARG A 466 6.13 -1.78 -11.89
C ARG A 466 5.11 -2.91 -12.03
N SER A 467 3.93 -2.64 -12.52
CA SER A 467 2.93 -3.68 -12.76
C SER A 467 3.04 -4.26 -14.17
N LYS A 468 3.21 -5.57 -14.23
CA LYS A 468 3.21 -6.35 -15.47
C LYS A 468 1.79 -6.69 -15.92
N SER A 469 0.95 -7.06 -14.97
CA SER A 469 -0.39 -7.64 -15.21
C SER A 469 -1.53 -6.64 -15.08
N GLY A 470 -1.42 -5.60 -14.26
CA GLY A 470 -2.53 -4.75 -13.82
C GLY A 470 -3.28 -5.30 -12.61
N SER A 471 -2.73 -6.34 -11.98
CA SER A 471 -3.30 -6.91 -10.76
C SER A 471 -2.82 -6.12 -9.54
N TYR A 472 -3.78 -5.57 -8.77
CA TYR A 472 -3.49 -4.78 -7.58
C TYR A 472 -4.40 -5.13 -6.42
N THR A 473 -3.87 -4.97 -5.21
CA THR A 473 -4.65 -4.83 -3.97
C THR A 473 -4.31 -3.48 -3.37
N VAL A 474 -5.24 -2.54 -3.45
CA VAL A 474 -5.09 -1.16 -2.99
C VAL A 474 -5.84 -1.02 -1.67
N LEU A 475 -5.13 -0.65 -0.62
CA LEU A 475 -5.67 -0.51 0.73
C LEU A 475 -5.62 0.96 1.14
N GLY A 476 -6.67 1.43 1.80
CA GLY A 476 -6.64 2.79 2.32
C GLY A 476 -7.92 3.22 3.03
N ASP A 477 -7.90 4.47 3.50
CA ASP A 477 -9.01 5.10 4.19
C ASP A 477 -9.12 6.58 3.77
N LEU A 478 -10.16 6.91 3.02
CA LEU A 478 -10.40 8.28 2.56
C LEU A 478 -10.63 9.25 3.73
N ALA A 479 -11.23 8.78 4.85
CA ALA A 479 -11.42 9.60 6.04
C ALA A 479 -10.11 9.98 6.73
N GLN A 480 -9.02 9.22 6.48
CA GLN A 480 -7.67 9.50 6.95
C GLN A 480 -6.77 10.11 5.87
N SER A 481 -7.34 10.64 4.78
CA SER A 481 -6.60 11.30 3.71
C SER A 481 -6.21 12.71 4.15
N THR A 482 -4.99 12.87 4.66
CA THR A 482 -4.47 14.09 5.29
C THR A 482 -3.23 14.67 4.62
N GLY A 483 -2.71 14.01 3.58
CA GLY A 483 -1.54 14.50 2.85
C GLY A 483 -1.82 15.67 1.91
N PRO A 484 -0.80 16.22 1.24
CA PRO A 484 -0.96 17.26 0.21
C PRO A 484 -1.87 16.84 -0.96
N TRP A 485 -2.11 15.55 -1.09
CA TRP A 485 -2.93 14.88 -2.10
C TRP A 485 -4.20 14.26 -1.52
N ALA A 486 -4.72 14.86 -0.43
CA ALA A 486 -5.97 14.40 0.17
C ALA A 486 -7.11 14.34 -0.87
N ARG A 487 -7.89 13.24 -0.81
CA ARG A 487 -8.95 12.90 -1.77
C ARG A 487 -10.26 12.62 -1.05
N ASP A 488 -11.35 12.81 -1.81
CA ASP A 488 -12.71 12.52 -1.36
C ASP A 488 -13.26 11.23 -2.00
N GLY A 489 -12.53 10.63 -2.95
CA GLY A 489 -12.93 9.42 -3.67
C GLY A 489 -11.72 8.63 -4.19
N TRP A 490 -11.99 7.44 -4.72
CA TRP A 490 -11.00 6.51 -5.27
C TRP A 490 -10.76 6.69 -6.78
N GLU A 491 -11.55 7.54 -7.47
CA GLU A 491 -11.60 7.65 -8.93
C GLU A 491 -10.24 7.99 -9.52
N ASP A 492 -9.52 8.94 -8.92
CA ASP A 492 -8.20 9.37 -9.40
C ASP A 492 -7.15 8.26 -9.26
N ILE A 493 -7.22 7.47 -8.17
CA ILE A 493 -6.30 6.35 -7.92
C ILE A 493 -6.61 5.22 -8.89
N VAL A 494 -7.90 4.89 -9.06
CA VAL A 494 -8.36 3.90 -10.02
C VAL A 494 -7.91 4.30 -11.43
N ALA A 495 -8.18 5.52 -11.87
CA ALA A 495 -7.78 6.01 -13.19
C ALA A 495 -6.25 5.97 -13.41
N ALA A 496 -5.47 6.20 -12.35
CA ALA A 496 -4.01 6.14 -12.42
C ALA A 496 -3.46 4.71 -12.54
N LEU A 497 -4.12 3.71 -11.94
CA LEU A 497 -3.64 2.33 -11.84
C LEU A 497 -4.32 1.37 -12.82
N GLU A 498 -5.59 1.62 -13.17
CA GLU A 498 -6.37 0.77 -14.07
C GLU A 498 -5.81 0.82 -15.50
N PHE A 499 -5.48 -0.34 -16.08
CA PHE A 499 -5.06 -0.43 -17.49
C PHE A 499 -5.39 -1.77 -18.17
N ARG A 500 -5.68 -2.84 -17.42
CA ARG A 500 -6.02 -4.16 -17.97
C ARG A 500 -7.27 -4.75 -17.36
N HIS A 501 -7.48 -4.56 -16.07
CA HIS A 501 -8.55 -5.18 -15.31
C HIS A 501 -9.45 -4.11 -14.71
N PRO A 502 -10.77 -4.36 -14.63
CA PRO A 502 -11.70 -3.41 -14.01
C PRO A 502 -11.40 -3.28 -12.52
N ALA A 503 -11.70 -2.09 -11.98
CA ALA A 503 -11.60 -1.84 -10.56
C ALA A 503 -12.85 -2.32 -9.81
N SER A 504 -12.62 -2.88 -8.62
CA SER A 504 -13.66 -3.20 -7.65
C SER A 504 -13.34 -2.48 -6.34
N ILE A 505 -14.26 -1.67 -5.84
CA ILE A 505 -14.10 -0.94 -4.58
C ILE A 505 -15.00 -1.59 -3.55
N VAL A 506 -14.42 -2.11 -2.46
CA VAL A 506 -15.15 -2.84 -1.44
C VAL A 506 -14.86 -2.23 -0.06
N PRO A 507 -15.91 -1.81 0.68
CA PRO A 507 -15.75 -1.31 2.03
C PRO A 507 -15.62 -2.44 3.05
N LEU A 508 -14.71 -2.28 4.02
CA LEU A 508 -14.69 -3.08 5.25
C LEU A 508 -15.64 -2.45 6.27
N ARG A 509 -16.73 -3.14 6.54
CA ARG A 509 -17.83 -2.60 7.37
C ARG A 509 -17.65 -2.85 8.86
N LEU A 510 -16.73 -3.73 9.28
CA LEU A 510 -16.51 -4.07 10.67
C LEU A 510 -15.17 -3.53 11.19
N GLY A 511 -15.22 -2.84 12.33
CA GLY A 511 -14.07 -2.39 13.09
C GLY A 511 -13.97 -3.11 14.43
N TYR A 512 -12.78 -3.58 14.79
CA TYR A 512 -12.58 -4.37 16.01
C TYR A 512 -11.42 -3.87 16.90
N ARG A 513 -10.67 -2.85 16.50
CA ARG A 513 -9.52 -2.35 17.24
C ARG A 513 -9.84 -1.14 18.10
N VAL A 514 -10.50 -0.15 17.52
CA VAL A 514 -10.92 1.07 18.22
C VAL A 514 -12.14 0.76 19.10
N PRO A 515 -12.21 1.24 20.35
CA PRO A 515 -13.41 1.05 21.18
C PRO A 515 -14.66 1.71 20.56
N GLN A 516 -15.82 1.05 20.65
CA GLN A 516 -17.09 1.51 20.09
C GLN A 516 -17.44 2.93 20.54
N GLN A 517 -17.28 3.22 21.83
CA GLN A 517 -17.62 4.53 22.40
C GLN A 517 -16.70 5.64 21.86
N VAL A 518 -15.41 5.33 21.68
CA VAL A 518 -14.43 6.25 21.06
C VAL A 518 -14.76 6.47 19.60
N TYR A 519 -15.08 5.38 18.90
CA TYR A 519 -15.44 5.46 17.48
C TYR A 519 -16.74 6.25 17.25
N ALA A 520 -17.76 6.06 18.10
CA ALA A 520 -19.02 6.81 18.03
C ALA A 520 -18.81 8.32 18.15
N LEU A 521 -17.83 8.76 18.97
CA LEU A 521 -17.45 10.16 19.04
C LEU A 521 -16.78 10.63 17.74
N ALA A 522 -15.78 9.89 17.25
CA ALA A 522 -15.01 10.25 16.06
C ALA A 522 -15.86 10.21 14.77
N ALA A 523 -16.79 9.26 14.65
CA ALA A 523 -17.65 9.07 13.48
C ALA A 523 -18.55 10.29 13.18
N GLN A 524 -18.84 11.13 14.19
CA GLN A 524 -19.62 12.36 14.00
C GLN A 524 -18.90 13.36 13.07
N LEU A 525 -17.58 13.23 12.88
CA LEU A 525 -16.80 14.04 11.95
C LEU A 525 -16.95 13.61 10.48
N LEU A 526 -17.31 12.33 10.21
CA LEU A 526 -17.33 11.76 8.86
C LEU A 526 -18.22 12.50 7.87
N PRO A 527 -19.46 12.92 8.21
CA PRO A 527 -20.31 13.65 7.27
C PRO A 527 -19.69 14.95 6.75
N TYR A 528 -18.77 15.55 7.52
CA TYR A 528 -18.12 16.82 7.20
C TYR A 528 -16.71 16.65 6.64
N SER A 529 -16.03 15.58 6.99
CA SER A 529 -14.64 15.32 6.59
C SER A 529 -14.48 14.35 5.42
N ALA A 530 -15.40 13.36 5.32
CA ALA A 530 -15.35 12.32 4.28
C ALA A 530 -16.79 11.81 3.97
N PRO A 531 -17.65 12.61 3.35
CA PRO A 531 -19.08 12.30 3.15
C PRO A 531 -19.33 11.08 2.24
N SER A 532 -18.31 10.65 1.48
CA SER A 532 -18.36 9.45 0.63
C SER A 532 -18.06 8.14 1.39
N VAL A 533 -17.65 8.22 2.67
CA VAL A 533 -17.26 7.07 3.47
C VAL A 533 -18.37 6.68 4.43
N GLU A 534 -18.84 5.44 4.32
CA GLU A 534 -19.74 4.85 5.32
C GLU A 534 -18.95 4.52 6.59
N ALA A 535 -19.51 4.87 7.74
CA ALA A 535 -18.92 4.53 9.02
C ALA A 535 -18.99 3.01 9.24
N PRO A 536 -17.86 2.30 9.54
CA PRO A 536 -17.93 0.90 9.90
C PRO A 536 -18.65 0.70 11.24
N SER A 537 -19.34 -0.40 11.37
CA SER A 537 -19.87 -0.88 12.66
C SER A 537 -18.71 -1.34 13.52
N VAL A 538 -18.55 -0.75 14.70
CA VAL A 538 -17.49 -1.15 15.64
C VAL A 538 -18.08 -2.03 16.72
N ILE A 539 -17.50 -3.23 16.85
CA ILE A 539 -18.04 -4.28 17.73
C ILE A 539 -17.35 -4.34 19.09
N ARG A 540 -16.15 -3.76 19.20
CA ARG A 540 -15.38 -3.82 20.44
C ARG A 540 -15.91 -2.79 21.44
N VAL A 541 -16.46 -3.26 22.56
CA VAL A 541 -16.81 -2.40 23.69
C VAL A 541 -15.54 -2.03 24.44
N GLY A 542 -15.28 -0.74 24.63
CA GLY A 542 -14.13 -0.25 25.38
C GLY A 542 -14.31 -0.38 26.89
N PRO A 543 -13.20 -0.26 27.65
CA PRO A 543 -13.23 -0.34 29.12
C PRO A 543 -13.90 0.87 29.76
N ALA A 544 -14.06 1.99 29.06
CA ALA A 544 -14.70 3.22 29.52
C ALA A 544 -15.13 4.10 28.35
N ASP A 545 -16.08 4.99 28.61
CA ASP A 545 -16.45 6.07 27.69
C ASP A 545 -15.30 7.09 27.55
N PRO A 546 -15.26 7.89 26.47
CA PRO A 546 -14.32 9.00 26.32
C PRO A 546 -14.43 9.99 27.48
N ASP A 547 -13.29 10.30 28.10
CA ASP A 547 -13.19 11.23 29.23
C ASP A 547 -13.02 12.66 28.68
N LEU A 548 -14.06 13.49 28.74
CA LEU A 548 -14.09 14.86 28.23
C LEU A 548 -13.81 15.82 29.37
N ARG A 549 -12.70 16.56 29.31
CA ARG A 549 -12.23 17.45 30.37
C ARG A 549 -12.24 18.92 29.92
N PRO A 550 -13.31 19.67 30.21
CA PRO A 550 -13.32 21.11 29.97
C PRO A 550 -12.41 21.84 30.99
N VAL A 551 -11.50 22.67 30.47
CA VAL A 551 -10.56 23.45 31.27
C VAL A 551 -10.38 24.84 30.69
N SER A 552 -9.76 25.75 31.42
CA SER A 552 -9.34 27.04 30.85
C SER A 552 -8.14 26.84 29.90
N SER A 553 -7.94 27.73 28.93
CA SER A 553 -6.84 27.65 27.96
C SER A 553 -5.45 27.56 28.62
N GLY A 554 -5.27 28.17 29.81
CA GLY A 554 -4.00 28.09 30.56
C GLY A 554 -3.78 26.74 31.25
N GLU A 555 -4.81 25.92 31.40
CA GLU A 555 -4.78 24.60 32.07
C GLU A 555 -4.70 23.43 31.11
N LEU A 556 -4.78 23.67 29.80
CA LEU A 556 -4.71 22.62 28.77
C LEU A 556 -3.48 21.71 28.93
N GLY A 557 -2.27 22.31 29.01
CA GLY A 557 -1.02 21.58 29.19
C GLY A 557 -0.94 20.81 30.51
N PRO A 558 -1.15 21.45 31.67
CA PRO A 558 -1.17 20.80 32.99
C PRO A 558 -2.14 19.62 33.05
N GLU A 559 -3.37 19.79 32.54
CA GLU A 559 -4.37 18.73 32.58
C GLU A 559 -4.04 17.57 31.64
N ALA A 560 -3.57 17.86 30.44
CA ALA A 560 -3.14 16.84 29.48
C ALA A 560 -1.99 15.98 30.06
N VAL A 561 -1.00 16.63 30.68
CA VAL A 561 0.13 15.93 31.31
C VAL A 561 -0.32 15.11 32.52
N ARG A 562 -1.30 15.63 33.31
CA ARG A 562 -1.88 14.88 34.43
C ARG A 562 -2.57 13.59 33.93
N ALA A 563 -3.45 13.71 32.92
CA ALA A 563 -4.13 12.57 32.33
C ALA A 563 -3.15 11.52 31.78
N ALA A 564 -2.15 11.97 31.06
CA ALA A 564 -1.13 11.08 30.48
C ALA A 564 -0.32 10.36 31.55
N ARG A 565 0.06 11.06 32.64
CA ARG A 565 0.77 10.46 33.79
C ARG A 565 -0.08 9.41 34.49
N ASP A 566 -1.38 9.67 34.67
CA ASP A 566 -2.29 8.75 35.33
C ASP A 566 -2.46 7.44 34.53
N TYR A 567 -2.49 7.52 33.19
CA TYR A 567 -2.45 6.34 32.32
C TYR A 567 -1.10 5.63 32.34
N ALA A 568 0.01 6.36 32.27
CA ALA A 568 1.35 5.77 32.33
C ALA A 568 1.63 5.07 33.66
N ALA A 569 1.10 5.61 34.79
CA ALA A 569 1.18 4.98 36.10
C ALA A 569 0.44 3.63 36.17
N ARG A 570 -0.52 3.40 35.29
CA ARG A 570 -1.22 2.11 35.10
C ARG A 570 -0.49 1.16 34.16
N GLY A 571 0.72 1.53 33.69
CA GLY A 571 1.53 0.74 32.77
C GLY A 571 1.08 0.82 31.30
N LEU A 572 0.25 1.80 30.94
CA LEU A 572 -0.25 1.96 29.58
C LEU A 572 0.73 2.76 28.70
N PHE A 573 0.75 2.44 27.42
CA PHE A 573 1.47 3.16 26.39
C PHE A 573 0.61 4.36 25.91
N VAL A 574 1.10 5.59 26.17
CA VAL A 574 0.30 6.83 26.05
C VAL A 574 0.78 7.72 24.91
N GLY A 575 -0.16 8.23 24.14
CA GLY A 575 0.06 9.32 23.17
C GLY A 575 -0.64 10.60 23.61
N ILE A 576 0.10 11.73 23.69
CA ILE A 576 -0.48 13.07 23.82
C ILE A 576 -0.49 13.65 22.40
N ILE A 577 -1.66 13.92 21.84
CA ILE A 577 -1.82 14.42 20.48
C ILE A 577 -2.35 15.85 20.53
N CYS A 578 -1.63 16.78 19.90
CA CYS A 578 -1.99 18.20 19.88
C CYS A 578 -1.66 18.88 18.54
N ALA A 579 -2.25 20.02 18.30
CA ALA A 579 -1.82 20.93 17.24
C ALA A 579 -0.44 21.53 17.57
N ASP A 580 0.29 21.98 16.55
CA ASP A 580 1.67 22.51 16.71
C ASP A 580 1.76 23.69 17.67
N GLU A 581 0.75 24.53 17.72
CA GLU A 581 0.67 25.69 18.60
C GLU A 581 0.63 25.34 20.10
N HIS A 582 0.07 24.17 20.46
CA HIS A 582 0.00 23.70 21.85
C HIS A 582 1.18 22.82 22.25
N ARG A 583 1.99 22.40 21.28
CA ARG A 583 3.09 21.45 21.52
C ARG A 583 4.14 21.99 22.49
N ALA A 584 4.53 23.25 22.33
CA ALA A 584 5.54 23.88 23.18
C ALA A 584 5.09 23.94 24.65
N VAL A 585 3.81 24.28 24.88
CA VAL A 585 3.23 24.33 26.22
C VAL A 585 3.19 22.97 26.88
N VAL A 586 2.74 21.93 26.17
CA VAL A 586 2.72 20.54 26.70
C VAL A 586 4.14 20.07 27.02
N MET A 587 5.11 20.34 26.15
CA MET A 587 6.51 19.96 26.34
C MET A 587 7.14 20.67 27.55
N GLU A 588 6.84 21.96 27.76
CA GLU A 588 7.29 22.69 28.91
C GLU A 588 6.77 22.11 30.23
N VAL A 589 5.47 21.76 30.28
CA VAL A 589 4.86 21.14 31.45
C VAL A 589 5.44 19.74 31.72
N LEU A 590 5.67 18.93 30.70
CA LEU A 590 6.31 17.61 30.83
C LEU A 590 7.71 17.73 31.43
N ASN A 591 8.51 18.68 30.95
CA ASN A 591 9.85 18.94 31.42
C ASN A 591 9.84 19.48 32.88
N ALA A 592 8.95 20.43 33.18
CA ALA A 592 8.81 20.98 34.53
C ALA A 592 8.39 19.95 35.57
N ALA A 593 7.57 18.96 35.14
CA ALA A 593 7.16 17.82 35.96
C ALA A 593 8.23 16.70 36.08
N GLY A 594 9.37 16.83 35.38
CA GLY A 594 10.42 15.81 35.35
C GLY A 594 9.98 14.48 34.73
N ILE A 595 8.96 14.50 33.87
CA ILE A 595 8.40 13.30 33.22
C ILE A 595 9.25 12.97 31.99
N GLN A 596 9.72 11.73 31.90
CA GLN A 596 10.37 11.23 30.69
C GLN A 596 9.33 10.99 29.61
N PHE A 597 9.53 11.60 28.45
CA PHE A 597 8.68 11.41 27.28
C PHE A 597 9.52 11.35 26.00
N GLN A 598 8.94 10.81 24.95
CA GLN A 598 9.52 10.84 23.60
C GLN A 598 8.75 11.84 22.73
N ASP A 599 9.49 12.75 22.11
CA ASP A 599 8.96 13.62 21.05
C ASP A 599 9.09 12.90 19.70
N THR A 600 7.98 12.67 18.97
CA THR A 600 7.99 11.98 17.67
C THR A 600 8.83 12.69 16.61
N ARG A 601 9.01 14.01 16.71
CA ARG A 601 9.89 14.79 15.81
C ARG A 601 11.37 14.51 16.05
N ALA A 602 11.74 14.08 17.25
CA ALA A 602 13.12 13.81 17.62
C ALA A 602 13.52 12.33 17.38
N GLY A 603 12.58 11.44 17.06
CA GLY A 603 12.90 10.04 16.81
C GLY A 603 11.73 9.08 16.94
N ALA A 604 12.02 7.79 17.03
CA ALA A 604 11.02 6.73 17.14
C ALA A 604 10.33 6.72 18.51
N LEU A 605 9.10 6.21 18.57
CA LEU A 605 8.38 5.93 19.82
C LEU A 605 9.21 5.01 20.73
N GLY A 606 9.19 5.29 22.03
CA GLY A 606 10.01 4.46 22.95
C GLY A 606 9.75 4.68 24.43
N ALA A 607 9.12 5.81 24.82
CA ALA A 607 8.78 6.08 26.20
C ALA A 607 7.34 5.68 26.52
N SER A 608 7.02 5.53 27.83
CA SER A 608 5.63 5.32 28.26
C SER A 608 4.69 6.44 27.83
N ILE A 609 5.20 7.69 27.72
CA ILE A 609 4.48 8.86 27.23
C ILE A 609 5.16 9.39 25.98
N ASN A 610 4.38 9.64 24.93
CA ASN A 610 4.85 10.12 23.64
C ASN A 610 4.08 11.39 23.26
N LEU A 611 4.79 12.46 22.91
CA LEU A 611 4.22 13.71 22.43
C LEU A 611 4.19 13.67 20.90
N VAL A 612 3.00 13.78 20.32
CA VAL A 612 2.73 13.56 18.91
C VAL A 612 2.02 14.76 18.31
N GLY A 613 2.49 15.26 17.17
CA GLY A 613 1.74 16.22 16.37
C GLY A 613 0.51 15.57 15.72
N ALA A 614 -0.56 16.32 15.54
CA ALA A 614 -1.77 15.78 14.90
C ALA A 614 -1.50 15.19 13.50
N VAL A 615 -0.57 15.80 12.74
CA VAL A 615 -0.15 15.30 11.41
C VAL A 615 0.65 14.00 11.53
N ASP A 616 1.46 13.88 12.59
CA ASP A 616 2.35 12.74 12.82
C ASP A 616 1.64 11.53 13.44
N ALA A 617 0.40 11.71 13.93
CA ALA A 617 -0.38 10.67 14.60
C ALA A 617 -0.82 9.54 13.67
N LYS A 618 -0.81 9.76 12.36
CA LYS A 618 -1.24 8.78 11.38
C LYS A 618 -0.36 7.54 11.38
N GLY A 619 -1.00 6.36 11.43
CA GLY A 619 -0.31 5.07 11.47
C GLY A 619 0.29 4.69 12.83
N LEU A 620 0.13 5.55 13.86
CA LEU A 620 0.51 5.25 15.25
C LEU A 620 -0.69 4.70 16.01
N GLU A 621 -0.42 3.91 17.05
CA GLU A 621 -1.45 3.36 17.93
C GLU A 621 -0.94 3.36 19.37
N PHE A 622 -1.85 3.68 20.29
CA PHE A 622 -1.58 3.79 21.72
C PHE A 622 -2.67 3.07 22.53
N GLU A 623 -2.34 2.61 23.72
CA GLU A 623 -3.38 2.05 24.61
C GLU A 623 -4.25 3.16 25.21
N ALA A 624 -3.67 4.33 25.45
CA ALA A 624 -4.39 5.52 25.88
C ALA A 624 -3.97 6.74 25.04
N VAL A 625 -4.92 7.57 24.67
CA VAL A 625 -4.67 8.81 23.95
C VAL A 625 -5.25 10.00 24.72
N VAL A 626 -4.47 11.05 24.81
CA VAL A 626 -4.89 12.37 25.31
C VAL A 626 -4.87 13.35 24.15
N VAL A 627 -6.04 13.78 23.69
CA VAL A 627 -6.18 14.80 22.65
C VAL A 627 -6.30 16.16 23.30
N VAL A 628 -5.44 17.11 22.90
CA VAL A 628 -5.40 18.46 23.45
C VAL A 628 -5.95 19.46 22.47
N GLU A 629 -6.95 20.21 22.88
CA GLU A 629 -7.64 21.26 22.14
C GLU A 629 -8.05 20.82 20.73
N PRO A 630 -9.12 20.02 20.58
CA PRO A 630 -9.63 19.56 19.29
C PRO A 630 -9.92 20.67 18.29
N GLU A 631 -10.37 21.82 18.76
CA GLU A 631 -10.69 22.98 17.94
C GLU A 631 -9.44 23.49 17.19
N ALA A 632 -8.30 23.52 17.86
CA ALA A 632 -7.02 23.88 17.23
C ALA A 632 -6.58 22.88 16.16
N ILE A 633 -6.81 21.58 16.37
CA ILE A 633 -6.53 20.56 15.37
C ILE A 633 -7.45 20.73 14.15
N ALA A 634 -8.74 21.00 14.38
CA ALA A 634 -9.75 21.14 13.34
C ALA A 634 -9.72 22.49 12.60
N ALA A 635 -8.94 23.47 13.05
CA ALA A 635 -8.94 24.84 12.53
C ALA A 635 -8.66 24.97 11.02
N GLN A 636 -8.11 23.96 10.37
CA GLN A 636 -7.83 23.92 8.93
C GLN A 636 -9.01 23.39 8.07
N GLY A 637 -10.23 23.52 8.53
CA GLY A 637 -11.43 23.06 7.81
C GLY A 637 -11.45 21.54 7.60
N THR A 638 -11.89 21.06 6.44
CA THR A 638 -12.01 19.62 6.14
C THR A 638 -10.71 18.84 6.44
N HIS A 639 -9.56 19.42 6.12
CA HIS A 639 -8.27 18.80 6.44
C HIS A 639 -8.06 18.66 7.95
N GLY A 640 -8.34 19.70 8.72
CA GLY A 640 -8.27 19.67 10.17
C GLY A 640 -9.24 18.68 10.81
N LEU A 641 -10.46 18.56 10.27
CA LEU A 641 -11.44 17.56 10.72
C LEU A 641 -10.93 16.13 10.48
N ARG A 642 -10.24 15.86 9.37
CA ARG A 642 -9.59 14.56 9.12
C ARG A 642 -8.44 14.30 10.09
N LEU A 643 -7.63 15.31 10.41
CA LEU A 643 -6.59 15.19 11.42
C LEU A 643 -7.17 14.89 12.80
N LEU A 644 -8.27 15.54 13.16
CA LEU A 644 -8.97 15.27 14.41
C LEU A 644 -9.57 13.84 14.43
N TYR A 645 -10.19 13.39 13.33
CA TYR A 645 -10.65 12.01 13.20
C TYR A 645 -9.51 11.00 13.38
N VAL A 646 -8.35 11.26 12.77
CA VAL A 646 -7.16 10.43 12.99
C VAL A 646 -6.75 10.45 14.45
N ALA A 647 -6.64 11.62 15.09
CA ALA A 647 -6.20 11.75 16.48
C ALA A 647 -7.10 10.98 17.45
N LEU A 648 -8.42 11.12 17.33
CA LEU A 648 -9.40 10.44 18.18
C LEU A 648 -9.34 8.91 18.04
N THR A 649 -9.05 8.41 16.84
CA THR A 649 -9.05 6.97 16.53
C THR A 649 -7.70 6.28 16.75
N ARG A 650 -6.72 6.94 17.38
CA ARG A 650 -5.39 6.34 17.63
C ARG A 650 -5.34 5.47 18.89
N THR A 651 -6.40 5.44 19.66
CA THR A 651 -6.44 4.64 20.90
C THR A 651 -7.03 3.24 20.68
N THR A 652 -6.52 2.30 21.46
CA THR A 652 -7.06 0.94 21.54
C THR A 652 -7.85 0.68 22.84
N LYS A 653 -7.75 1.56 23.86
CA LYS A 653 -8.44 1.37 25.15
C LYS A 653 -9.10 2.63 25.71
N PHE A 654 -8.35 3.72 25.91
CA PHE A 654 -8.80 4.89 26.62
C PHE A 654 -8.59 6.17 25.82
N LEU A 655 -9.59 7.04 25.80
CA LEU A 655 -9.51 8.38 25.21
C LEU A 655 -9.82 9.42 26.28
N THR A 656 -8.92 10.41 26.44
CA THR A 656 -9.21 11.66 27.15
C THR A 656 -9.13 12.81 26.17
N VAL A 657 -10.07 13.72 26.20
CA VAL A 657 -10.09 14.95 25.42
C VAL A 657 -10.03 16.14 26.38
N VAL A 658 -8.94 16.89 26.35
CA VAL A 658 -8.73 18.10 27.16
C VAL A 658 -8.99 19.30 26.26
N HIS A 659 -9.97 20.13 26.59
CA HIS A 659 -10.43 21.18 25.71
C HIS A 659 -10.84 22.45 26.47
N SER A 660 -10.62 23.61 25.86
CA SER A 660 -11.12 24.90 26.32
C SER A 660 -12.28 25.41 25.45
N GLY A 661 -12.36 24.94 24.22
CA GLY A 661 -13.40 25.21 23.24
C GLY A 661 -14.33 24.00 23.05
N GLU A 662 -14.77 23.77 21.82
CA GLU A 662 -15.64 22.65 21.47
C GLU A 662 -14.88 21.33 21.36
N VAL A 663 -15.48 20.24 21.84
CA VAL A 663 -14.93 18.87 21.70
C VAL A 663 -14.95 18.43 20.25
N LEU A 664 -16.04 18.71 19.52
CA LEU A 664 -16.23 18.45 18.11
C LEU A 664 -16.64 19.73 17.41
N PRO A 665 -15.71 20.49 16.82
CA PRO A 665 -15.98 21.73 16.12
C PRO A 665 -16.60 21.45 14.75
N LEU A 666 -17.91 21.15 14.72
CA LEU A 666 -18.64 20.79 13.51
C LEU A 666 -19.13 22.04 12.77
N PRO A 667 -18.97 22.14 11.44
CA PRO A 667 -19.48 23.26 10.65
C PRO A 667 -21.00 23.41 10.79
N GLY A 668 -21.48 24.64 11.08
CA GLY A 668 -22.91 24.97 11.15
C GLY A 668 -23.60 24.71 12.49
N ARG A 669 -22.89 24.31 13.52
CA ARG A 669 -23.37 24.44 14.90
C ARG A 669 -23.02 25.84 15.42
N ASP A 670 -24.00 26.70 15.54
CA ASP A 670 -23.89 27.89 16.40
C ASP A 670 -23.64 27.40 17.84
N SER A 671 -22.64 27.94 18.51
CA SER A 671 -22.19 27.47 19.83
C SER A 671 -23.37 27.23 20.78
N PRO A 672 -23.65 26.01 21.22
CA PRO A 672 -24.72 25.78 22.18
C PRO A 672 -24.27 26.25 23.55
N ASP A 673 -25.24 26.75 24.30
CA ASP A 673 -25.16 27.16 25.70
C ASP A 673 -24.40 26.10 26.53
N ARG A 674 -23.34 26.52 27.23
CA ARG A 674 -22.32 25.71 27.93
C ARG A 674 -22.85 24.81 29.08
N SER A 675 -24.17 24.54 29.16
CA SER A 675 -24.80 23.90 30.31
C SER A 675 -25.57 22.62 30.05
N GLN A 676 -25.56 22.02 28.85
CA GLN A 676 -26.22 20.74 28.62
C GLN A 676 -25.24 19.57 28.42
N PRO A 677 -25.45 18.42 29.07
CA PRO A 677 -24.68 17.20 28.82
C PRO A 677 -24.93 16.70 27.40
N ILE A 678 -23.88 16.32 26.70
CA ILE A 678 -23.97 15.71 25.35
C ILE A 678 -24.60 14.33 25.54
N GLU A 679 -25.86 14.18 25.18
CA GLU A 679 -26.52 12.87 25.06
C GLU A 679 -25.88 12.12 23.88
N VAL A 680 -25.25 11.00 24.17
CA VAL A 680 -24.81 10.04 23.16
C VAL A 680 -26.06 9.37 22.59
N THR A 681 -26.57 9.91 21.50
CA THR A 681 -27.72 9.32 20.80
C THR A 681 -27.27 8.01 20.16
N SER A 682 -27.75 6.90 20.71
CA SER A 682 -27.71 5.62 20.03
C SER A 682 -28.44 5.74 18.69
N LEU A 683 -27.79 5.37 17.60
CA LEU A 683 -28.38 5.30 16.27
C LEU A 683 -29.58 4.35 16.32
N GLN A 684 -30.80 4.90 16.34
CA GLN A 684 -32.02 4.12 16.09
C GLN A 684 -32.20 4.01 14.58
N GLU A 685 -32.41 2.78 14.16
CA GLU A 685 -32.74 2.36 12.80
C GLU A 685 -33.98 3.05 12.28
N ASP A 686 -33.90 3.65 11.09
CA ASP A 686 -35.05 3.95 10.26
C ASP A 686 -35.17 2.94 9.13
N ALA A 687 -36.32 2.28 9.09
CA ALA A 687 -36.70 1.23 8.16
C ALA A 687 -36.78 1.72 6.69
N PRO A 688 -36.56 0.82 5.70
CA PRO A 688 -36.53 1.14 4.28
C PRO A 688 -37.93 1.25 3.69
N GLY A 689 -38.21 2.36 3.07
CA GLY A 689 -39.41 2.48 2.24
C GLY A 689 -39.67 3.86 1.68
N GLN A 690 -39.13 4.15 0.53
CA GLN A 690 -39.84 4.78 -0.58
C GLN A 690 -38.93 5.06 -1.78
N GLN A 691 -39.30 4.42 -2.88
CA GLN A 691 -38.83 4.69 -4.24
C GLN A 691 -38.94 6.18 -4.57
N ARG A 692 -37.82 6.79 -5.02
CA ARG A 692 -37.88 8.06 -5.77
C ARG A 692 -37.28 7.87 -7.17
N SER A 693 -38.14 8.26 -8.09
CA SER A 693 -38.04 8.27 -9.54
C SER A 693 -36.84 9.05 -10.08
N ARG A 694 -36.29 8.51 -11.17
CA ARG A 694 -35.29 9.12 -12.03
C ARG A 694 -35.74 10.45 -12.60
N PRO A 695 -34.89 11.44 -12.76
CA PRO A 695 -35.08 12.51 -13.73
C PRO A 695 -34.42 12.18 -15.07
N THR A 696 -35.14 12.53 -16.10
CA THR A 696 -34.92 12.42 -17.52
C THR A 696 -33.79 13.33 -18.04
N LYS A 697 -33.20 12.88 -19.12
CA LYS A 697 -32.21 13.55 -19.96
C LYS A 697 -32.63 14.95 -20.44
N ALA A 698 -31.69 15.90 -20.46
CA ALA A 698 -31.76 17.08 -21.32
C ALA A 698 -30.37 17.42 -21.91
N GLY A 699 -30.36 17.48 -23.23
CA GLY A 699 -29.70 18.50 -24.06
C GLY A 699 -28.19 18.44 -24.26
N ARG A 700 -27.76 17.75 -25.32
CA ARG A 700 -26.47 17.97 -25.99
C ARG A 700 -26.44 19.32 -26.68
N SER A 701 -25.40 20.13 -26.47
CA SER A 701 -24.94 21.11 -27.44
C SER A 701 -23.47 20.81 -27.80
N GLY A 702 -23.22 20.53 -29.08
CA GLY A 702 -21.90 20.13 -29.57
C GLY A 702 -20.96 21.31 -29.73
N LYS A 703 -19.69 21.06 -29.44
CA LYS A 703 -18.56 21.84 -29.93
C LYS A 703 -17.71 20.93 -30.81
N ALA A 704 -17.31 21.45 -32.01
CA ALA A 704 -16.52 20.75 -32.98
C ALA A 704 -15.11 20.43 -32.47
N PRO A 705 -14.48 19.32 -32.90
CA PRO A 705 -13.16 18.89 -32.42
C PRO A 705 -12.03 19.66 -33.10
N ASP A 706 -10.96 19.85 -32.34
CA ASP A 706 -9.70 20.48 -32.73
C ASP A 706 -8.88 19.53 -33.64
N PRO A 707 -8.41 19.97 -34.84
CA PRO A 707 -7.69 19.11 -35.78
C PRO A 707 -6.29 18.65 -35.35
N GLY A 708 -5.75 19.17 -34.22
CA GLY A 708 -4.45 18.76 -33.69
C GLY A 708 -4.46 17.45 -32.90
N LEU A 709 -5.60 17.04 -32.37
CA LEU A 709 -5.72 15.82 -31.59
C LEU A 709 -5.78 14.55 -32.44
N ASP A 710 -6.29 14.66 -33.67
CA ASP A 710 -6.45 13.50 -34.56
C ASP A 710 -5.13 12.92 -35.06
N LYS A 711 -4.12 13.76 -35.27
CA LYS A 711 -2.82 13.32 -35.75
C LYS A 711 -2.01 12.58 -34.66
N PHE A 712 -2.08 13.05 -33.43
CA PHE A 712 -1.42 12.38 -32.28
C PHE A 712 -2.08 11.03 -31.94
N SER A 713 -3.40 10.94 -32.04
CA SER A 713 -4.15 9.71 -31.84
C SER A 713 -3.87 8.67 -32.94
N ALA A 714 -3.68 9.09 -34.17
CA ALA A 714 -3.34 8.24 -35.33
C ALA A 714 -1.89 7.71 -35.23
N ASP A 715 -0.94 8.55 -34.84
CA ASP A 715 0.46 8.16 -34.68
C ASP A 715 0.65 7.24 -33.46
N PHE A 716 -0.10 7.46 -32.36
CA PHE A 716 -0.11 6.59 -31.19
C PHE A 716 -0.77 5.22 -31.47
N ALA A 717 -1.88 5.21 -32.20
CA ALA A 717 -2.54 3.97 -32.61
C ALA A 717 -1.66 3.13 -33.55
N THR A 718 -0.90 3.77 -34.45
CA THR A 718 0.06 3.12 -35.35
C THR A 718 1.23 2.52 -34.55
N ALA A 719 1.78 3.24 -33.59
CA ALA A 719 2.87 2.75 -32.72
C ALA A 719 2.42 1.59 -31.82
N MET A 720 1.18 1.62 -31.30
CA MET A 720 0.59 0.50 -30.57
C MET A 720 0.32 -0.72 -31.46
N GLY A 721 -0.13 -0.50 -32.67
CA GLY A 721 -0.36 -1.57 -33.65
C GLY A 721 0.93 -2.32 -34.01
N VAL A 722 2.03 -1.61 -34.22
CA VAL A 722 3.37 -2.19 -34.47
C VAL A 722 3.87 -2.97 -33.26
N SER A 723 3.75 -2.44 -32.06
CA SER A 723 4.16 -3.14 -30.83
C SER A 723 3.33 -4.41 -30.54
N LEU A 724 2.04 -4.39 -30.89
CA LEU A 724 1.18 -5.58 -30.76
C LEU A 724 1.54 -6.64 -31.79
N ALA A 725 1.83 -6.24 -33.02
CA ALA A 725 2.26 -7.13 -34.08
C ALA A 725 3.62 -7.80 -33.77
N GLU A 726 4.56 -7.06 -33.21
CA GLU A 726 5.87 -7.58 -32.79
C GLU A 726 5.74 -8.58 -31.62
N ASN A 727 4.83 -8.34 -30.65
CA ASN A 727 4.57 -9.26 -29.55
C ASN A 727 3.88 -10.55 -30.01
N VAL A 728 2.94 -10.44 -30.96
CA VAL A 728 2.29 -11.61 -31.58
C VAL A 728 3.31 -12.42 -32.40
N ALA A 729 4.21 -11.73 -33.10
CA ALA A 729 5.28 -12.35 -33.88
C ALA A 729 6.28 -13.12 -33.02
N ALA A 730 6.55 -12.64 -31.77
CA ALA A 730 7.47 -13.28 -30.84
C ALA A 730 6.88 -14.51 -30.11
N THR A 731 5.54 -14.62 -30.02
CA THR A 731 4.85 -15.58 -29.16
C THR A 731 4.04 -16.64 -29.91
N ALA A 732 3.66 -16.41 -31.17
CA ALA A 732 2.78 -17.32 -31.94
C ALA A 732 3.53 -18.04 -33.06
N GLN A 733 3.16 -19.29 -33.32
CA GLN A 733 3.71 -20.02 -34.47
C GLN A 733 3.27 -19.34 -35.79
N PRO A 734 4.15 -19.24 -36.82
CA PRO A 734 3.90 -18.53 -38.08
C PRO A 734 2.60 -18.90 -38.81
N ARG A 735 2.13 -20.13 -38.61
CA ARG A 735 0.88 -20.64 -39.23
C ARG A 735 -0.40 -20.04 -38.63
N LEU A 736 -0.33 -19.42 -37.46
CA LEU A 736 -1.48 -18.81 -36.77
C LEU A 736 -1.60 -17.31 -37.01
N TRP A 737 -0.61 -16.66 -37.60
CA TRP A 737 -0.56 -15.22 -37.77
C TRP A 737 -1.72 -14.65 -38.57
N THR A 738 -2.07 -15.30 -39.70
CA THR A 738 -3.16 -14.85 -40.56
C THR A 738 -4.52 -14.94 -39.86
N ALA A 739 -4.74 -15.96 -39.04
CA ALA A 739 -5.98 -16.11 -38.28
C ALA A 739 -6.08 -15.09 -37.11
N ILE A 740 -4.97 -14.78 -36.44
CA ILE A 740 -4.92 -13.80 -35.35
C ILE A 740 -5.15 -12.38 -35.88
N VAL A 741 -4.53 -12.02 -37.01
CA VAL A 741 -4.70 -10.70 -37.65
C VAL A 741 -6.13 -10.54 -38.15
N ALA A 742 -6.74 -11.57 -38.73
CA ALA A 742 -8.14 -11.54 -39.18
C ALA A 742 -9.12 -11.37 -38.00
N ALA A 743 -8.91 -12.10 -36.90
CA ALA A 743 -9.74 -11.99 -35.70
C ALA A 743 -9.63 -10.63 -35.01
N LEU A 744 -8.44 -10.02 -35.01
CA LEU A 744 -8.22 -8.66 -34.50
C LEU A 744 -8.91 -7.61 -35.38
N ALA A 745 -8.85 -7.75 -36.69
CA ALA A 745 -9.52 -6.85 -37.63
C ALA A 745 -11.05 -6.91 -37.45
N ASP A 746 -11.62 -8.09 -37.36
CA ASP A 746 -13.06 -8.29 -37.13
C ASP A 746 -13.54 -7.74 -35.79
N GLU A 747 -12.72 -7.81 -34.74
CA GLU A 747 -13.06 -7.25 -33.42
C GLU A 747 -12.97 -5.73 -33.42
N LEU A 748 -12.00 -5.14 -34.12
CA LEU A 748 -11.87 -3.69 -34.27
C LEU A 748 -13.04 -3.10 -35.08
N GLU A 749 -13.49 -3.79 -36.16
CA GLU A 749 -14.70 -3.37 -36.89
C GLU A 749 -15.96 -3.44 -36.03
N ARG A 750 -16.15 -4.52 -35.27
CA ARG A 750 -17.30 -4.65 -34.33
C ARG A 750 -17.32 -3.56 -33.25
N ARG A 751 -16.16 -3.09 -32.81
CA ARG A 751 -16.07 -1.97 -31.83
C ARG A 751 -16.25 -0.59 -32.46
N ARG A 752 -16.01 -0.45 -33.75
CA ARG A 752 -16.24 0.79 -34.49
C ARG A 752 -17.72 1.03 -34.80
N GLU A 753 -18.52 -0.02 -34.88
CA GLU A 753 -19.98 0.03 -35.12
C GLU A 753 -20.81 0.20 -33.84
N LYS A 754 -20.20 0.10 -32.65
CA LYS A 754 -20.78 0.41 -31.33
C LYS A 754 -20.34 1.79 -30.85
#